data_ef1c580799b555414251052b72948677
#
_entry.id   ef1c580799b555414251052b72948677
#
_cell.length_a   1.000
_cell.length_b   1.000
_cell.length_c   1.000
_cell.angle_alpha   90.00
_cell.angle_beta   90.00
_cell.angle_gamma   90.00
#
_symmetry.space_group_name_H-M   'P 1'
#
loop_
_entity.id
_entity.type
_entity.pdbx_description
1 polymer ?
#
loop_
_entity_poly.entity_id
_entity_poly.type
_entity_poly.pdbx_seq_one_letter_code
_entity_poly.pdbx_strand_id
1 'polypeptide(L)'
;TQKGDSSTPLMRQYLEIKSKYPDVILLYRMGDFYETFGDDAKVTSKVLGITLTSRSNGKAAKVPLAGFPYHALDAYLYKYMQAGLRVAICEQVEDPKQVKGIVKRQVVEVATPGSAMSEQFLTAKESNYLVCVYAGNKRIGLSFLDVSTGKFSVLELQPNQLRAFLAGLAPREILLSEDDSESESYLGRGKWLLTRVESWVFNTDFALSELTKQFKTQGLKGFGMSGMKAGMSAAGAILYYLQSYQGRDLKHITGIQSLSADDWMTIDDDSLRNLELFRSLRGGDEGTLISALDESVTSGGGRLLRDWLHKPLLDKKRIENRLDQVQLFFDHSELRQNLREILKQIADLERLLSKLSSTRGSARDLAGLRSSILLLPELAKLLDDKHIHKIGLHVEALPDVSALLAELERLIVDEPPVSVKNGGLIRDGIDPELDEIRGIARNAKAWLVEFQATERQRLGISSLKIGYNRVFGYYIDITNTHKDLVPEDYIRKQTLVNSERFITEELKEYEEKVLHAEERYTAREFEIFDELRIQVMAQAVHIQSIADFVARLDVVSTFAKISYDRNYCRPELNQSLQIEISNGRHPVIEQLLPVDEAFIPNDLLIDASADQILLITGPNMAGKSTYLRQIGLLVLLAQIGCYIPADKAKIGMVDRIFTRVGASDNLAGGESTFLVEMNETANILNNATQRSLILLDEIGRGTSTYDGLAIAWALIEYLHGKTEQAARTLFATHYHEI
;
A
#
# COMPACT_ATOMS: atom_id res chain seq x y z
N THR A 1 27.77 -42.31 18.53
CA THR A 1 26.50 -42.66 19.20
C THR A 1 25.60 -41.43 19.19
N GLN A 2 24.71 -41.36 18.19
CA GLN A 2 23.66 -40.34 18.12
C GLN A 2 22.75 -40.50 19.34
N LYS A 3 22.71 -39.51 20.20
CA LYS A 3 21.63 -39.36 21.21
C LYS A 3 20.30 -39.23 20.42
N GLY A 4 19.44 -40.24 20.53
CA GLY A 4 18.13 -40.25 19.90
C GLY A 4 17.36 -38.95 20.29
N ASP A 5 16.91 -38.24 19.27
CA ASP A 5 16.09 -37.03 19.39
C ASP A 5 14.79 -37.40 20.15
N SER A 6 14.67 -36.94 21.37
CA SER A 6 13.54 -37.23 22.27
C SER A 6 12.33 -36.31 21.99
N SER A 7 12.36 -35.54 20.92
CA SER A 7 11.29 -34.62 20.52
C SER A 7 10.07 -35.35 19.94
N THR A 8 8.87 -34.82 20.16
CA THR A 8 7.66 -35.39 19.57
C THR A 8 7.70 -35.25 18.03
N PRO A 9 7.04 -36.16 17.28
CA PRO A 9 7.02 -36.08 15.82
C PRO A 9 6.53 -34.73 15.29
N LEU A 10 5.60 -34.07 15.98
CA LEU A 10 5.11 -32.73 15.66
C LEU A 10 6.20 -31.66 15.82
N MET A 11 6.98 -31.71 16.91
CA MET A 11 8.07 -30.76 17.11
C MET A 11 9.21 -30.97 16.12
N ARG A 12 9.43 -32.19 15.65
CA ARG A 12 10.37 -32.46 14.56
C ARG A 12 9.94 -31.79 13.27
N GLN A 13 8.67 -31.91 12.87
CA GLN A 13 8.12 -31.23 11.69
C GLN A 13 8.23 -29.69 11.84
N TYR A 14 7.91 -29.15 13.02
CA TYR A 14 8.08 -27.73 13.29
C TYR A 14 9.52 -27.25 13.12
N LEU A 15 10.47 -27.96 13.74
CA LEU A 15 11.90 -27.61 13.68
C LEU A 15 12.48 -27.73 12.26
N GLU A 16 12.05 -28.74 11.51
CA GLU A 16 12.42 -28.89 10.09
C GLU A 16 11.94 -27.72 9.24
N ILE A 17 10.70 -27.27 9.44
CA ILE A 17 10.18 -26.09 8.75
C ILE A 17 10.90 -24.83 9.24
N LYS A 18 11.04 -24.65 10.55
CA LYS A 18 11.71 -23.46 11.14
C LYS A 18 13.16 -23.31 10.68
N SER A 19 13.89 -24.42 10.46
CA SER A 19 15.27 -24.36 9.97
C SER A 19 15.41 -23.75 8.57
N LYS A 20 14.34 -23.76 7.76
CA LYS A 20 14.28 -23.10 6.45
C LYS A 20 13.95 -21.60 6.54
N TYR A 21 13.44 -21.15 7.68
CA TYR A 21 13.03 -19.77 7.94
C TYR A 21 13.56 -19.27 9.30
N PRO A 22 14.89 -19.20 9.49
CA PRO A 22 15.50 -18.95 10.81
C PRO A 22 15.10 -17.59 11.41
N ASP A 23 15.08 -16.53 10.60
CA ASP A 23 14.83 -15.15 11.02
C ASP A 23 13.37 -14.70 10.87
N VAL A 24 12.44 -15.64 10.72
CA VAL A 24 11.02 -15.37 10.48
C VAL A 24 10.19 -15.99 11.59
N ILE A 25 9.23 -15.31 12.17
CA ILE A 25 8.29 -15.88 13.14
C ILE A 25 7.44 -16.93 12.44
N LEU A 26 7.49 -18.18 12.90
CA LEU A 26 6.73 -19.28 12.30
C LEU A 26 5.38 -19.46 12.99
N LEU A 27 4.30 -19.04 12.34
CA LEU A 27 2.93 -19.33 12.75
C LEU A 27 2.53 -20.71 12.27
N TYR A 28 2.50 -21.68 13.18
CA TYR A 28 2.27 -23.08 12.87
C TYR A 28 0.82 -23.50 13.17
N ARG A 29 0.06 -23.88 12.14
CA ARG A 29 -1.35 -24.26 12.27
C ARG A 29 -1.53 -25.52 13.09
N MET A 30 -2.32 -25.42 14.16
CA MET A 30 -2.66 -26.49 15.08
C MET A 30 -4.16 -26.54 15.35
N GLY A 31 -4.92 -27.30 14.55
CA GLY A 31 -6.37 -27.28 14.61
C GLY A 31 -6.92 -25.87 14.37
N ASP A 32 -7.62 -25.30 15.35
CA ASP A 32 -8.20 -23.96 15.25
C ASP A 32 -7.25 -22.83 15.71
N PHE A 33 -5.97 -23.11 15.95
CA PHE A 33 -5.00 -22.12 16.41
C PHE A 33 -3.79 -22.03 15.49
N TYR A 34 -3.19 -20.84 15.45
CA TYR A 34 -1.77 -20.67 15.10
C TYR A 34 -0.96 -20.64 16.39
N GLU A 35 0.03 -21.52 16.46
CA GLU A 35 0.94 -21.63 17.60
C GLU A 35 2.37 -21.27 17.17
N THR A 36 3.10 -20.61 18.07
CA THR A 36 4.54 -20.34 17.97
C THR A 36 5.27 -21.01 19.10
N PHE A 37 6.51 -21.44 18.88
CA PHE A 37 7.28 -22.18 19.87
C PHE A 37 8.65 -21.56 20.13
N GLY A 38 9.24 -21.84 21.29
CA GLY A 38 10.59 -21.40 21.65
C GLY A 38 10.74 -19.87 21.72
N ASP A 39 11.73 -19.33 21.04
CA ASP A 39 11.99 -17.89 21.01
C ASP A 39 10.93 -17.12 20.22
N ASP A 40 10.38 -17.73 19.15
CA ASP A 40 9.25 -17.13 18.43
C ASP A 40 8.06 -16.90 19.36
N ALA A 41 7.78 -17.81 20.30
CA ALA A 41 6.70 -17.67 21.27
C ALA A 41 6.93 -16.51 22.25
N LYS A 42 8.16 -16.28 22.67
CA LYS A 42 8.51 -15.14 23.55
C LYS A 42 8.28 -13.80 22.84
N VAL A 43 8.75 -13.70 21.57
CA VAL A 43 8.54 -12.51 20.74
C VAL A 43 7.05 -12.30 20.49
N THR A 44 6.34 -13.36 20.09
CA THR A 44 4.88 -13.36 19.86
C THR A 44 4.11 -12.84 21.07
N SER A 45 4.38 -13.41 22.27
CA SER A 45 3.73 -12.99 23.50
C SER A 45 3.95 -11.50 23.80
N LYS A 46 5.19 -11.00 23.63
CA LYS A 46 5.54 -9.60 23.85
C LYS A 46 4.86 -8.65 22.85
N VAL A 47 4.91 -8.99 21.56
CA VAL A 47 4.41 -8.11 20.47
C VAL A 47 2.88 -8.09 20.43
N LEU A 48 2.26 -9.25 20.61
CA LEU A 48 0.80 -9.36 20.53
C LEU A 48 0.08 -9.06 21.85
N GLY A 49 0.81 -9.07 22.98
CA GLY A 49 0.23 -8.92 24.32
C GLY A 49 -0.59 -10.14 24.74
N ILE A 50 -0.23 -11.35 24.26
CA ILE A 50 -0.93 -12.61 24.62
C ILE A 50 -0.12 -13.44 25.60
N THR A 51 -0.79 -14.36 26.30
CA THR A 51 -0.19 -15.18 27.35
C THR A 51 0.88 -16.13 26.79
N LEU A 52 2.08 -16.09 27.39
CA LEU A 52 3.13 -17.08 27.18
C LEU A 52 2.86 -18.30 28.06
N THR A 53 2.68 -19.45 27.43
CA THR A 53 2.46 -20.74 28.09
C THR A 53 3.61 -21.71 27.81
N SER A 54 3.48 -22.96 28.15
CA SER A 54 4.46 -23.99 27.82
C SER A 54 3.79 -25.29 27.44
N ARG A 55 4.38 -26.02 26.46
CA ARG A 55 3.91 -27.33 26.01
C ARG A 55 4.93 -28.39 26.38
N SER A 56 4.44 -29.54 26.85
CA SER A 56 5.28 -30.72 27.09
C SER A 56 5.76 -31.31 25.75
N ASN A 57 7.06 -31.52 25.59
CA ASN A 57 7.67 -32.11 24.39
C ASN A 57 8.14 -33.55 24.68
N GLY A 58 7.21 -34.42 25.05
CA GLY A 58 7.52 -35.81 25.40
C GLY A 58 8.46 -35.92 26.62
N LYS A 59 9.60 -36.59 26.47
CA LYS A 59 10.64 -36.68 27.50
C LYS A 59 11.60 -35.48 27.52
N ALA A 60 11.47 -34.57 26.56
CA ALA A 60 12.26 -33.31 26.50
C ALA A 60 11.69 -32.25 27.43
N ALA A 61 12.46 -31.16 27.64
CA ALA A 61 12.05 -30.04 28.44
C ALA A 61 10.78 -29.36 27.88
N LYS A 62 10.01 -28.69 28.75
CA LYS A 62 8.87 -27.85 28.32
C LYS A 62 9.33 -26.76 27.36
N VAL A 63 8.62 -26.60 26.25
CA VAL A 63 8.90 -25.60 25.23
C VAL A 63 7.93 -24.41 25.40
N PRO A 64 8.42 -23.16 25.46
CA PRO A 64 7.55 -21.98 25.45
C PRO A 64 6.56 -22.02 24.28
N LEU A 65 5.33 -21.61 24.51
CA LEU A 65 4.24 -21.61 23.55
C LEU A 65 3.43 -20.31 23.67
N ALA A 66 3.13 -19.70 22.55
CA ALA A 66 2.12 -18.63 22.45
C ALA A 66 1.29 -18.86 21.19
N GLY A 67 -0.02 -18.63 21.26
CA GLY A 67 -0.89 -18.88 20.11
C GLY A 67 -2.21 -18.14 20.21
N PHE A 68 -2.89 -18.04 19.06
CA PHE A 68 -4.16 -17.36 18.91
C PHE A 68 -5.06 -18.10 17.91
N PRO A 69 -6.41 -17.90 17.97
CA PRO A 69 -7.34 -18.53 17.04
C PRO A 69 -7.06 -18.13 15.58
N TYR A 70 -7.14 -19.08 14.66
CA TYR A 70 -6.78 -18.88 13.26
C TYR A 70 -7.58 -17.77 12.56
N HIS A 71 -8.84 -17.60 12.93
CA HIS A 71 -9.71 -16.56 12.36
C HIS A 71 -9.29 -15.13 12.75
N ALA A 72 -8.39 -14.97 13.73
CA ALA A 72 -7.84 -13.69 14.15
C ALA A 72 -6.49 -13.37 13.46
N LEU A 73 -6.08 -14.15 12.45
CA LEU A 73 -4.77 -14.03 11.79
C LEU A 73 -4.49 -12.60 11.32
N ASP A 74 -5.41 -11.97 10.59
CA ASP A 74 -5.19 -10.66 10.00
C ASP A 74 -4.95 -9.58 11.06
N ALA A 75 -5.72 -9.61 12.16
CA ALA A 75 -5.58 -8.66 13.25
C ALA A 75 -4.22 -8.79 13.99
N TYR A 76 -3.71 -10.01 14.10
CA TYR A 76 -2.41 -10.26 14.73
C TYR A 76 -1.23 -10.06 13.76
N LEU A 77 -1.38 -10.38 12.47
CA LEU A 77 -0.40 -10.05 11.45
C LEU A 77 -0.11 -8.55 11.41
N TYR A 78 -1.15 -7.71 11.53
CA TYR A 78 -0.98 -6.27 11.63
C TYR A 78 0.01 -5.85 12.71
N LYS A 79 -0.09 -6.42 13.93
CA LYS A 79 0.82 -6.11 15.04
C LYS A 79 2.27 -6.54 14.77
N TYR A 80 2.47 -7.69 14.13
CA TYR A 80 3.81 -8.13 13.73
C TYR A 80 4.42 -7.19 12.69
N MET A 81 3.63 -6.79 11.67
CA MET A 81 4.09 -5.88 10.63
C MET A 81 4.45 -4.51 11.20
N GLN A 82 3.66 -3.98 12.15
CA GLN A 82 3.98 -2.74 12.85
C GLN A 82 5.27 -2.84 13.66
N ALA A 83 5.56 -4.01 14.22
CA ALA A 83 6.80 -4.28 14.94
C ALA A 83 8.00 -4.53 14.00
N GLY A 84 7.83 -4.43 12.66
CA GLY A 84 8.88 -4.67 11.68
C GLY A 84 9.30 -6.15 11.57
N LEU A 85 8.44 -7.09 11.92
CA LEU A 85 8.76 -8.53 11.93
C LEU A 85 8.25 -9.21 10.67
N ARG A 86 8.99 -10.25 10.24
CA ARG A 86 8.59 -11.19 9.18
C ARG A 86 7.89 -12.39 9.80
N VAL A 87 6.84 -12.88 9.11
CA VAL A 87 5.99 -13.96 9.62
C VAL A 87 5.75 -15.01 8.54
N ALA A 88 6.12 -16.26 8.78
CA ALA A 88 5.79 -17.39 7.91
C ALA A 88 4.50 -18.06 8.39
N ILE A 89 3.51 -18.12 7.50
CA ILE A 89 2.21 -18.75 7.75
C ILE A 89 2.30 -20.19 7.27
N CYS A 90 2.20 -21.11 8.21
CA CYS A 90 2.31 -22.55 7.95
C CYS A 90 0.96 -23.24 8.13
N GLU A 91 0.37 -23.70 7.02
CA GLU A 91 -0.96 -24.32 6.95
C GLU A 91 -0.89 -25.84 6.84
N GLN A 92 -1.99 -26.50 7.22
CA GLN A 92 -2.21 -27.92 6.97
C GLN A 92 -2.60 -28.10 5.50
N VAL A 93 -1.80 -28.89 4.76
CA VAL A 93 -2.00 -29.16 3.32
C VAL A 93 -2.69 -30.49 3.05
N GLU A 94 -3.05 -31.23 4.10
CA GLU A 94 -3.78 -32.49 4.04
C GLU A 94 -5.02 -32.42 4.93
N ASP A 95 -6.08 -33.12 4.53
CA ASP A 95 -7.30 -33.22 5.35
C ASP A 95 -7.05 -34.09 6.59
N PRO A 96 -7.21 -33.54 7.81
CA PRO A 96 -7.01 -34.30 9.04
C PRO A 96 -7.90 -35.55 9.19
N LYS A 97 -9.05 -35.60 8.48
CA LYS A 97 -9.96 -36.74 8.51
C LYS A 97 -9.48 -37.93 7.68
N GLN A 98 -8.57 -37.70 6.72
CA GLN A 98 -8.12 -38.72 5.75
C GLN A 98 -6.73 -39.29 6.08
N VAL A 99 -5.98 -38.67 7.00
CA VAL A 99 -4.58 -39.04 7.30
C VAL A 99 -4.48 -39.79 8.63
N LYS A 100 -3.92 -41.03 8.58
CA LYS A 100 -3.52 -41.74 9.80
C LYS A 100 -2.13 -41.26 10.23
N GLY A 101 -2.06 -40.24 11.11
CA GLY A 101 -0.78 -39.74 11.62
C GLY A 101 -0.75 -38.22 11.75
N ILE A 102 0.45 -37.64 11.57
CA ILE A 102 0.63 -36.20 11.62
C ILE A 102 0.32 -35.61 10.24
N VAL A 103 -0.66 -34.70 10.18
CA VAL A 103 -1.01 -33.95 8.98
C VAL A 103 0.20 -33.16 8.50
N LYS A 104 0.50 -33.25 7.20
CA LYS A 104 1.56 -32.49 6.55
C LYS A 104 1.24 -30.99 6.58
N ARG A 105 2.26 -30.20 6.89
CA ARG A 105 2.18 -28.74 6.91
C ARG A 105 3.24 -28.14 6.03
N GLN A 106 2.91 -27.00 5.45
CA GLN A 106 3.81 -26.27 4.57
C GLN A 106 3.63 -24.77 4.80
N VAL A 107 4.70 -24.00 4.67
CA VAL A 107 4.60 -22.53 4.62
C VAL A 107 3.93 -22.16 3.29
N VAL A 108 2.79 -21.50 3.40
CA VAL A 108 1.97 -21.07 2.25
C VAL A 108 2.24 -19.62 1.89
N GLU A 109 2.70 -18.83 2.85
CA GLU A 109 3.02 -17.41 2.65
C GLU A 109 4.04 -16.95 3.69
N VAL A 110 4.96 -16.08 3.27
CA VAL A 110 5.77 -15.27 4.19
C VAL A 110 5.31 -13.82 4.07
N ALA A 111 4.72 -13.30 5.13
CA ALA A 111 4.26 -11.91 5.20
C ALA A 111 5.37 -11.02 5.77
N THR A 112 5.63 -9.90 5.10
CA THR A 112 6.62 -8.90 5.51
C THR A 112 6.02 -7.49 5.40
N PRO A 113 6.57 -6.48 6.09
CA PRO A 113 6.05 -5.11 5.99
C PRO A 113 6.00 -4.57 4.56
N GLY A 114 7.01 -4.85 3.73
CA GLY A 114 7.09 -4.37 2.33
C GLY A 114 6.17 -5.11 1.37
N SER A 115 5.71 -6.30 1.72
CA SER A 115 4.86 -7.14 0.88
C SER A 115 3.44 -7.34 1.43
N ALA A 116 3.05 -6.56 2.44
CA ALA A 116 1.74 -6.67 3.05
C ALA A 116 0.60 -6.32 2.06
N MET A 117 -0.46 -7.13 2.09
CA MET A 117 -1.67 -6.96 1.26
C MET A 117 -2.94 -6.80 2.09
N SER A 118 -2.85 -6.94 3.42
CA SER A 118 -4.01 -6.79 4.31
C SER A 118 -4.42 -5.32 4.44
N GLU A 119 -5.71 -5.04 4.25
CA GLU A 119 -6.28 -3.69 4.41
C GLU A 119 -6.07 -3.10 5.80
N GLN A 120 -5.97 -3.93 6.82
CA GLN A 120 -5.71 -3.47 8.19
C GLN A 120 -4.33 -2.87 8.35
N PHE A 121 -3.36 -3.30 7.54
CA PHE A 121 -1.99 -2.77 7.54
C PHE A 121 -1.80 -1.61 6.57
N LEU A 122 -2.52 -1.62 5.44
CA LEU A 122 -2.36 -0.63 4.38
C LEU A 122 -3.20 0.61 4.67
N THR A 123 -2.57 1.77 4.62
CA THR A 123 -3.29 3.05 4.55
C THR A 123 -3.89 3.19 3.14
N ALA A 124 -5.15 3.58 3.03
CA ALA A 124 -5.86 3.60 1.73
C ALA A 124 -5.16 4.51 0.71
N LYS A 125 -4.73 5.68 1.12
CA LYS A 125 -4.13 6.72 0.27
C LYS A 125 -2.60 6.72 0.27
N GLU A 126 -1.94 5.68 0.83
CA GLU A 126 -0.49 5.54 0.83
C GLU A 126 -0.07 4.28 0.08
N SER A 127 1.06 4.37 -0.62
CA SER A 127 1.73 3.21 -1.22
C SER A 127 2.56 2.46 -0.18
N ASN A 128 2.69 1.15 -0.36
CA ASN A 128 3.47 0.27 0.52
C ASN A 128 4.64 -0.33 -0.25
N TYR A 129 5.77 0.37 -0.26
CA TYR A 129 6.89 -0.01 -1.12
C TYR A 129 7.82 -1.06 -0.51
N LEU A 130 8.03 -2.13 -1.28
CA LEU A 130 9.18 -3.03 -1.23
C LEU A 130 10.22 -2.48 -2.22
N VAL A 131 11.40 -2.21 -1.73
CA VAL A 131 12.51 -1.63 -2.53
C VAL A 131 13.64 -2.63 -2.62
N CYS A 132 14.34 -2.67 -3.73
CA CYS A 132 15.61 -3.37 -3.88
C CYS A 132 16.67 -2.37 -4.34
N VAL A 133 17.83 -2.40 -3.69
CA VAL A 133 19.00 -1.58 -4.01
C VAL A 133 20.17 -2.49 -4.34
N TYR A 134 20.86 -2.20 -5.42
CA TYR A 134 22.02 -2.96 -5.86
C TYR A 134 23.13 -2.05 -6.44
N ALA A 135 24.33 -2.15 -5.86
CA ALA A 135 25.49 -1.40 -6.37
C ALA A 135 25.96 -1.93 -7.72
N GLY A 136 25.89 -1.09 -8.75
CA GLY A 136 26.57 -1.33 -10.03
C GLY A 136 27.92 -0.61 -10.09
N ASN A 137 28.68 -0.81 -11.17
CA ASN A 137 30.05 -0.25 -11.31
C ASN A 137 30.17 1.28 -11.14
N LYS A 138 29.12 2.05 -11.45
CA LYS A 138 29.13 3.53 -11.39
C LYS A 138 27.79 4.11 -10.91
N ARG A 139 26.74 3.33 -10.93
CA ARG A 139 25.38 3.74 -10.57
C ARG A 139 24.75 2.69 -9.67
N ILE A 140 23.86 3.13 -8.83
CA ILE A 140 23.05 2.25 -8.00
C ILE A 140 21.77 1.93 -8.76
N GLY A 141 21.52 0.65 -9.00
CA GLY A 141 20.23 0.15 -9.45
C GLY A 141 19.23 0.16 -8.30
N LEU A 142 18.12 0.79 -8.54
CA LEU A 142 17.00 0.84 -7.61
C LEU A 142 15.74 0.36 -8.31
N SER A 143 15.05 -0.56 -7.67
CA SER A 143 13.73 -0.99 -8.09
C SER A 143 12.77 -0.96 -6.91
N PHE A 144 11.52 -0.60 -7.15
CA PHE A 144 10.50 -0.54 -6.10
C PHE A 144 9.14 -0.99 -6.62
N LEU A 145 8.43 -1.71 -5.76
CA LEU A 145 7.15 -2.31 -6.07
C LEU A 145 6.19 -2.09 -4.90
N ASP A 146 5.00 -1.60 -5.20
CA ASP A 146 3.85 -1.73 -4.30
C ASP A 146 3.08 -2.99 -4.68
N VAL A 147 3.25 -4.06 -3.90
CA VAL A 147 2.61 -5.37 -4.15
C VAL A 147 1.08 -5.25 -4.10
N SER A 148 0.55 -4.32 -3.29
CA SER A 148 -0.89 -4.15 -3.13
C SER A 148 -1.57 -3.50 -4.34
N THR A 149 -0.82 -2.81 -5.20
CA THR A 149 -1.34 -2.13 -6.40
C THR A 149 -0.78 -2.71 -7.71
N GLY A 150 0.36 -3.41 -7.63
CA GLY A 150 1.09 -3.91 -8.79
C GLY A 150 1.97 -2.86 -9.48
N LYS A 151 2.10 -1.64 -8.92
CA LYS A 151 2.97 -0.59 -9.48
C LYS A 151 4.43 -0.92 -9.26
N PHE A 152 5.12 -1.24 -10.35
CA PHE A 152 6.51 -1.64 -10.37
C PHE A 152 7.35 -0.65 -11.17
N SER A 153 8.43 -0.16 -10.58
CA SER A 153 9.31 0.85 -11.19
C SER A 153 10.78 0.51 -10.99
N VAL A 154 11.61 1.01 -11.91
CA VAL A 154 13.06 0.83 -11.90
C VAL A 154 13.76 2.10 -12.37
N LEU A 155 14.91 2.41 -11.76
CA LEU A 155 15.80 3.49 -12.17
C LEU A 155 17.24 3.20 -11.77
N GLU A 156 18.17 4.00 -12.30
CA GLU A 156 19.57 4.01 -11.88
C GLU A 156 19.96 5.40 -11.40
N LEU A 157 20.53 5.49 -10.20
CA LEU A 157 20.89 6.72 -9.50
C LEU A 157 22.39 6.84 -9.30
N GLN A 158 22.86 8.06 -9.10
CA GLN A 158 24.18 8.29 -8.48
C GLN A 158 24.09 7.95 -6.97
N PRO A 159 25.18 7.47 -6.35
CA PRO A 159 25.15 7.11 -4.92
C PRO A 159 24.63 8.22 -3.99
N ASN A 160 24.99 9.48 -4.27
CA ASN A 160 24.56 10.64 -3.49
C ASN A 160 23.04 10.96 -3.61
N GLN A 161 22.36 10.45 -4.63
CA GLN A 161 20.91 10.66 -4.83
C GLN A 161 20.05 9.61 -4.10
N LEU A 162 20.63 8.46 -3.72
CA LEU A 162 19.88 7.32 -3.17
C LEU A 162 19.14 7.69 -1.89
N ARG A 163 19.81 8.35 -0.95
CA ARG A 163 19.23 8.72 0.34
C ARG A 163 18.01 9.64 0.18
N ALA A 164 18.12 10.67 -0.63
CA ALA A 164 17.03 11.60 -0.90
C ALA A 164 15.84 10.91 -1.56
N PHE A 165 16.10 10.01 -2.52
CA PHE A 165 15.07 9.26 -3.19
C PHE A 165 14.33 8.30 -2.23
N LEU A 166 15.06 7.56 -1.39
CA LEU A 166 14.49 6.66 -0.40
C LEU A 166 13.68 7.40 0.67
N ALA A 167 14.11 8.58 1.07
CA ALA A 167 13.37 9.41 2.02
C ALA A 167 12.00 9.81 1.47
N GLY A 168 11.94 10.24 0.21
CA GLY A 168 10.69 10.52 -0.49
C GLY A 168 9.82 9.29 -0.69
N LEU A 169 10.39 8.15 -1.02
CA LEU A 169 9.66 6.91 -1.25
C LEU A 169 9.12 6.28 0.05
N ALA A 170 9.81 6.52 1.17
CA ALA A 170 9.49 5.98 2.50
C ALA A 170 9.22 4.46 2.52
N PRO A 171 10.16 3.63 2.04
CA PRO A 171 9.96 2.19 1.94
C PRO A 171 9.68 1.53 3.29
N ARG A 172 8.91 0.45 3.28
CA ARG A 172 8.70 -0.38 4.48
C ARG A 172 9.74 -1.48 4.60
N GLU A 173 10.29 -1.90 3.46
CA GLU A 173 11.31 -2.95 3.41
C GLU A 173 12.29 -2.67 2.27
N ILE A 174 13.59 -2.91 2.53
CA ILE A 174 14.65 -2.79 1.53
C ILE A 174 15.36 -4.13 1.40
N LEU A 175 15.46 -4.62 0.16
CA LEU A 175 16.24 -5.79 -0.20
C LEU A 175 17.65 -5.37 -0.60
N LEU A 176 18.66 -6.07 -0.09
CA LEU A 176 20.07 -5.95 -0.48
C LEU A 176 20.65 -7.33 -0.77
N SER A 177 21.70 -7.38 -1.58
CA SER A 177 22.54 -8.57 -1.67
C SER A 177 23.24 -8.83 -0.33
N GLU A 178 23.40 -10.11 0.05
CA GLU A 178 24.10 -10.48 1.30
C GLU A 178 25.55 -9.98 1.35
N ASP A 179 26.21 -9.84 0.20
CA ASP A 179 27.58 -9.39 0.07
C ASP A 179 27.71 -7.88 -0.21
N ASP A 180 26.59 -7.14 -0.36
CA ASP A 180 26.61 -5.71 -0.75
C ASP A 180 26.65 -4.79 0.48
N SER A 181 27.86 -4.60 1.00
CA SER A 181 28.11 -3.60 2.06
C SER A 181 28.20 -2.17 1.52
N GLU A 182 28.46 -2.01 0.23
CA GLU A 182 28.59 -0.69 -0.42
C GLU A 182 27.22 0.01 -0.48
N SER A 183 26.21 -0.65 -1.01
CA SER A 183 24.83 -0.10 -1.04
C SER A 183 24.33 0.22 0.36
N GLU A 184 24.61 -0.61 1.36
CA GLU A 184 24.20 -0.35 2.73
C GLU A 184 24.77 0.95 3.30
N SER A 185 26.01 1.29 2.95
CA SER A 185 26.66 2.53 3.38
C SER A 185 25.93 3.79 2.90
N TYR A 186 25.24 3.72 1.75
CA TYR A 186 24.49 4.82 1.14
C TYR A 186 23.06 4.96 1.64
N LEU A 187 22.48 3.92 2.29
CA LEU A 187 21.08 3.95 2.75
C LEU A 187 20.83 5.02 3.81
N GLY A 188 21.82 5.29 4.65
CA GLY A 188 21.65 6.15 5.82
C GLY A 188 20.81 5.46 6.92
N ARG A 189 20.27 6.25 7.85
CA ARG A 189 19.41 5.75 8.95
C ARG A 189 17.95 5.90 8.54
N GLY A 190 17.16 4.83 8.63
CA GLY A 190 15.74 4.84 8.31
C GLY A 190 14.95 3.82 9.12
N LYS A 191 13.61 3.91 9.08
CA LYS A 191 12.67 3.00 9.75
C LYS A 191 12.16 1.92 8.78
N TRP A 192 13.03 1.28 8.04
CA TRP A 192 12.71 0.17 7.14
C TRP A 192 13.24 -1.15 7.67
N LEU A 193 12.59 -2.24 7.29
CA LEU A 193 13.12 -3.58 7.46
C LEU A 193 14.20 -3.82 6.41
N LEU A 194 15.40 -4.22 6.83
CA LEU A 194 16.46 -4.62 5.91
C LEU A 194 16.43 -6.14 5.73
N THR A 195 16.35 -6.59 4.48
CA THR A 195 16.31 -8.01 4.12
C THR A 195 17.48 -8.34 3.20
N ARG A 196 18.26 -9.34 3.56
CA ARG A 196 19.37 -9.85 2.74
C ARG A 196 18.88 -10.98 1.84
N VAL A 197 19.31 -10.92 0.57
CA VAL A 197 19.00 -11.92 -0.47
C VAL A 197 20.31 -12.43 -1.03
N GLU A 198 20.35 -13.70 -1.42
CA GLU A 198 21.55 -14.36 -1.92
C GLU A 198 22.13 -13.64 -3.13
N SER A 199 23.45 -13.48 -3.17
CA SER A 199 24.18 -12.67 -4.17
C SER A 199 23.96 -13.13 -5.60
N TRP A 200 23.76 -14.42 -5.85
CA TRP A 200 23.54 -14.97 -7.20
C TRP A 200 22.23 -14.47 -7.84
N VAL A 201 21.25 -14.07 -7.03
CA VAL A 201 19.95 -13.54 -7.49
C VAL A 201 20.14 -12.23 -8.28
N PHE A 202 21.20 -11.48 -7.97
CA PHE A 202 21.51 -10.21 -8.62
C PHE A 202 22.28 -10.36 -9.94
N ASN A 203 22.47 -11.60 -10.42
CA ASN A 203 23.01 -11.82 -11.74
C ASN A 203 22.09 -11.23 -12.82
N THR A 204 22.64 -10.45 -13.75
CA THR A 204 21.87 -9.75 -14.78
C THR A 204 21.13 -10.70 -15.72
N ASP A 205 21.72 -11.85 -16.08
CA ASP A 205 21.08 -12.82 -16.97
C ASP A 205 19.94 -13.55 -16.27
N PHE A 206 20.12 -13.86 -15.00
CA PHE A 206 19.04 -14.41 -14.16
C PHE A 206 17.89 -13.42 -14.04
N ALA A 207 18.17 -12.17 -13.71
CA ALA A 207 17.18 -11.10 -13.59
C ALA A 207 16.43 -10.88 -14.92
N LEU A 208 17.13 -10.89 -16.05
CA LEU A 208 16.51 -10.79 -17.37
C LEU A 208 15.55 -11.96 -17.62
N SER A 209 15.94 -13.18 -17.26
CA SER A 209 15.09 -14.38 -17.38
C SER A 209 13.82 -14.25 -16.55
N GLU A 210 13.91 -13.85 -15.28
CA GLU A 210 12.75 -13.69 -14.40
C GLU A 210 11.80 -12.58 -14.89
N LEU A 211 12.33 -11.42 -15.30
CA LEU A 211 11.53 -10.31 -15.81
C LEU A 211 10.84 -10.66 -17.14
N THR A 212 11.54 -11.31 -18.08
CA THR A 212 10.94 -11.71 -19.37
C THR A 212 9.88 -12.78 -19.19
N LYS A 213 10.07 -13.71 -18.27
CA LYS A 213 9.08 -14.73 -17.88
C LYS A 213 7.85 -14.09 -17.25
N GLN A 214 8.02 -13.16 -16.31
CA GLN A 214 6.91 -12.46 -15.63
C GLN A 214 6.06 -11.69 -16.64
N PHE A 215 6.68 -10.90 -17.51
CA PHE A 215 5.98 -10.04 -18.47
C PHE A 215 5.66 -10.72 -19.81
N LYS A 216 5.98 -12.01 -19.96
CA LYS A 216 5.74 -12.81 -21.18
C LYS A 216 6.29 -12.12 -22.44
N THR A 217 7.51 -11.58 -22.38
CA THR A 217 8.17 -10.82 -23.44
C THR A 217 9.50 -11.44 -23.83
N GLN A 218 9.97 -11.17 -25.05
CA GLN A 218 11.29 -11.62 -25.52
C GLN A 218 12.46 -10.71 -25.06
N GLY A 219 12.15 -9.51 -24.52
CA GLY A 219 13.16 -8.58 -24.06
C GLY A 219 12.55 -7.34 -23.41
N LEU A 220 13.40 -6.55 -22.75
CA LEU A 220 12.97 -5.42 -21.91
C LEU A 220 13.09 -4.05 -22.59
N LYS A 221 13.39 -3.99 -23.90
CA LYS A 221 13.50 -2.71 -24.64
C LYS A 221 12.19 -1.91 -24.61
N GLY A 222 11.04 -2.60 -24.76
CA GLY A 222 9.72 -1.99 -24.71
C GLY A 222 9.38 -1.32 -23.39
N PHE A 223 10.04 -1.70 -22.31
CA PHE A 223 9.90 -1.12 -20.97
C PHE A 223 10.93 0.00 -20.68
N GLY A 224 11.74 0.40 -21.68
CA GLY A 224 12.74 1.45 -21.50
C GLY A 224 13.99 1.04 -20.70
N MET A 225 14.20 -0.25 -20.43
CA MET A 225 15.28 -0.75 -19.56
C MET A 225 16.61 -1.02 -20.30
N SER A 226 16.76 -0.55 -21.54
CA SER A 226 18.00 -0.76 -22.30
C SER A 226 19.21 -0.11 -21.59
N GLY A 227 20.20 -0.94 -21.22
CA GLY A 227 21.42 -0.46 -20.56
C GLY A 227 21.36 -0.33 -19.04
N MET A 228 20.20 -0.51 -18.41
CA MET A 228 20.01 -0.42 -16.95
C MET A 228 20.34 -1.76 -16.26
N LYS A 229 21.62 -2.18 -16.28
CA LYS A 229 22.03 -3.49 -15.76
C LYS A 229 21.79 -3.63 -14.25
N ALA A 230 22.21 -2.63 -13.48
CA ALA A 230 22.01 -2.64 -12.03
C ALA A 230 20.53 -2.55 -11.65
N GLY A 231 19.76 -1.73 -12.37
CA GLY A 231 18.31 -1.65 -12.21
C GLY A 231 17.60 -2.97 -12.53
N MET A 232 18.00 -3.67 -13.60
CA MET A 232 17.47 -5.00 -13.94
C MET A 232 17.75 -6.01 -12.84
N SER A 233 18.98 -6.06 -12.32
CA SER A 233 19.34 -6.95 -11.21
C SER A 233 18.48 -6.68 -9.99
N ALA A 234 18.26 -5.43 -9.62
CA ALA A 234 17.38 -5.04 -8.50
C ALA A 234 15.92 -5.46 -8.75
N ALA A 235 15.41 -5.28 -9.97
CA ALA A 235 14.04 -5.65 -10.31
C ALA A 235 13.83 -7.18 -10.32
N GLY A 236 14.77 -7.94 -10.86
CA GLY A 236 14.75 -9.41 -10.83
C GLY A 236 14.78 -9.96 -9.42
N ALA A 237 15.56 -9.34 -8.53
CA ALA A 237 15.63 -9.72 -7.12
C ALA A 237 14.29 -9.53 -6.38
N ILE A 238 13.53 -8.47 -6.66
CA ILE A 238 12.18 -8.29 -6.13
C ILE A 238 11.24 -9.43 -6.56
N LEU A 239 11.23 -9.79 -7.85
CA LEU A 239 10.38 -10.86 -8.36
C LEU A 239 10.75 -12.20 -7.73
N TYR A 240 12.04 -12.54 -7.69
CA TYR A 240 12.53 -13.76 -7.05
C TYR A 240 12.12 -13.83 -5.58
N TYR A 241 12.32 -12.74 -4.83
CA TYR A 241 11.97 -12.67 -3.42
C TYR A 241 10.48 -12.94 -3.19
N LEU A 242 9.60 -12.34 -3.97
CA LEU A 242 8.16 -12.52 -3.83
C LEU A 242 7.69 -13.91 -4.27
N GLN A 243 8.24 -14.46 -5.36
CA GLN A 243 7.82 -15.76 -5.89
C GLN A 243 8.42 -16.92 -5.11
N SER A 244 9.72 -16.91 -4.89
CA SER A 244 10.45 -18.05 -4.30
C SER A 244 10.41 -18.05 -2.78
N TYR A 245 10.55 -16.89 -2.15
CA TYR A 245 10.50 -16.78 -0.69
C TYR A 245 9.08 -16.72 -0.12
N GLN A 246 8.18 -16.02 -0.81
CA GLN A 246 6.83 -15.79 -0.31
C GLN A 246 5.77 -16.66 -0.97
N GLY A 247 6.13 -17.40 -2.03
CA GLY A 247 5.21 -18.32 -2.72
C GLY A 247 4.04 -17.60 -3.40
N ARG A 248 4.20 -16.32 -3.78
CA ARG A 248 3.11 -15.49 -4.30
C ARG A 248 2.90 -15.63 -5.79
N ASP A 249 1.64 -15.69 -6.21
CA ASP A 249 1.25 -15.46 -7.59
C ASP A 249 1.23 -13.93 -7.86
N LEU A 250 2.00 -13.49 -8.87
CA LEU A 250 2.22 -12.08 -9.20
C LEU A 250 1.50 -11.67 -10.50
N LYS A 251 0.41 -12.33 -10.89
CA LYS A 251 -0.31 -12.09 -12.16
C LYS A 251 -0.80 -10.66 -12.32
N HIS A 252 -1.05 -9.94 -11.22
CA HIS A 252 -1.44 -8.53 -11.24
C HIS A 252 -0.28 -7.57 -11.53
N ILE A 253 0.97 -8.03 -11.48
CA ILE A 253 2.14 -7.24 -11.85
C ILE A 253 2.36 -7.44 -13.35
N THR A 254 1.79 -6.54 -14.14
CA THR A 254 1.67 -6.68 -15.61
C THR A 254 2.80 -6.00 -16.37
N GLY A 255 3.60 -5.16 -15.73
CA GLY A 255 4.69 -4.42 -16.36
C GLY A 255 5.61 -3.76 -15.35
N ILE A 256 6.66 -3.12 -15.87
CA ILE A 256 7.61 -2.34 -15.09
C ILE A 256 7.87 -1.02 -15.82
N GLN A 257 7.87 0.09 -15.08
CA GLN A 257 8.14 1.42 -15.60
C GLN A 257 9.61 1.81 -15.35
N SER A 258 10.33 2.10 -16.42
CA SER A 258 11.64 2.73 -16.32
C SER A 258 11.50 4.22 -16.05
N LEU A 259 12.17 4.71 -15.02
CA LEU A 259 12.15 6.10 -14.59
C LEU A 259 13.55 6.72 -14.77
N SER A 260 13.60 8.04 -14.98
CA SER A 260 14.84 8.82 -14.96
C SER A 260 14.80 9.85 -13.82
N ALA A 261 15.83 9.89 -13.02
CA ALA A 261 15.94 10.90 -11.95
C ALA A 261 15.96 12.34 -12.49
N ASP A 262 16.29 12.51 -13.77
CA ASP A 262 16.33 13.81 -14.44
C ASP A 262 14.95 14.31 -14.89
N ASP A 263 13.87 13.52 -14.71
CA ASP A 263 12.50 13.88 -15.09
C ASP A 263 11.79 14.75 -14.06
N TRP A 264 12.31 14.84 -12.84
CA TRP A 264 11.68 15.57 -11.74
C TRP A 264 12.65 16.39 -10.89
N MET A 265 12.12 17.42 -10.26
CA MET A 265 12.82 18.26 -9.32
C MET A 265 13.28 17.47 -8.10
N THR A 266 14.56 17.56 -7.76
CA THR A 266 15.11 16.89 -6.58
C THR A 266 14.80 17.70 -5.32
N ILE A 267 14.25 17.03 -4.32
CA ILE A 267 14.05 17.56 -2.96
C ILE A 267 14.77 16.59 -2.02
N ASP A 268 15.74 17.07 -1.27
CA ASP A 268 16.47 16.20 -0.33
C ASP A 268 15.64 15.90 0.94
N ASP A 269 16.12 14.93 1.73
CA ASP A 269 15.44 14.46 2.95
C ASP A 269 15.18 15.60 3.95
N ASP A 270 16.18 16.45 4.12
CA ASP A 270 16.08 17.58 5.03
C ASP A 270 15.06 18.60 4.52
N SER A 271 15.01 18.84 3.21
CA SER A 271 14.01 19.73 2.59
C SER A 271 12.59 19.16 2.65
N LEU A 272 12.40 17.85 2.42
CA LEU A 272 11.09 17.21 2.60
C LEU A 272 10.57 17.40 4.02
N ARG A 273 11.45 17.24 5.02
CA ARG A 273 11.13 17.42 6.43
C ARG A 273 10.91 18.89 6.79
N ASN A 274 11.80 19.79 6.38
CA ASN A 274 11.76 21.21 6.74
C ASN A 274 10.57 21.93 6.10
N LEU A 275 10.13 21.52 4.91
CA LEU A 275 8.91 22.01 4.27
C LEU A 275 7.63 21.34 4.80
N GLU A 276 7.76 20.37 5.70
CA GLU A 276 6.63 19.63 6.29
C GLU A 276 5.67 19.07 5.24
N LEU A 277 6.22 18.39 4.20
CA LEU A 277 5.39 17.92 3.09
C LEU A 277 4.44 16.79 3.52
N PHE A 278 4.94 15.78 4.24
CA PHE A 278 4.22 14.57 4.61
C PHE A 278 4.14 14.30 6.12
N ARG A 279 5.01 14.92 6.90
CA ARG A 279 5.06 14.79 8.35
C ARG A 279 5.39 16.13 9.00
N SER A 280 4.64 16.47 10.02
CA SER A 280 4.91 17.67 10.81
C SER A 280 6.16 17.50 11.68
N LEU A 281 6.91 18.58 11.88
CA LEU A 281 8.04 18.63 12.81
C LEU A 281 7.61 18.36 14.27
N ARG A 282 6.33 18.59 14.59
CA ARG A 282 5.73 18.30 15.90
C ARG A 282 5.29 16.85 16.05
N GLY A 283 5.36 16.06 14.96
CA GLY A 283 4.83 14.70 14.87
C GLY A 283 3.37 14.66 14.40
N GLY A 284 3.01 13.59 13.67
CA GLY A 284 1.71 13.44 13.06
C GLY A 284 1.61 14.07 11.66
N ASP A 285 0.40 14.00 11.07
CA ASP A 285 0.15 14.43 9.70
C ASP A 285 -0.55 15.80 9.64
N GLU A 286 -1.09 16.30 10.76
CA GLU A 286 -1.73 17.62 10.82
C GLU A 286 -0.70 18.73 10.62
N GLY A 287 -1.09 19.75 9.84
CA GLY A 287 -0.22 20.89 9.52
C GLY A 287 0.81 20.62 8.45
N THR A 288 0.67 19.51 7.70
CA THR A 288 1.52 19.20 6.54
C THR A 288 0.91 19.69 5.23
N LEU A 289 1.74 19.80 4.18
CA LEU A 289 1.23 20.17 2.86
C LEU A 289 0.23 19.13 2.35
N ILE A 290 0.52 17.83 2.52
CA ILE A 290 -0.38 16.78 2.09
C ILE A 290 -1.73 16.85 2.81
N SER A 291 -1.77 17.15 4.11
CA SER A 291 -3.04 17.30 4.84
C SER A 291 -3.86 18.48 4.34
N ALA A 292 -3.20 19.54 3.87
CA ALA A 292 -3.87 20.69 3.28
C ALA A 292 -4.38 20.44 1.86
N LEU A 293 -3.80 19.50 1.11
CA LEU A 293 -4.13 19.25 -0.30
C LEU A 293 -4.97 18.01 -0.54
N ASP A 294 -4.94 17.01 0.36
CA ASP A 294 -5.59 15.72 0.10
C ASP A 294 -7.09 15.76 0.36
N GLU A 295 -7.81 16.34 -0.58
CA GLU A 295 -9.26 16.23 -0.70
C GLU A 295 -9.68 15.20 -1.77
N SER A 296 -8.79 14.28 -2.14
CA SER A 296 -9.10 13.19 -3.09
C SER A 296 -10.24 12.31 -2.59
N VAL A 297 -11.08 11.85 -3.49
CA VAL A 297 -12.26 11.02 -3.18
C VAL A 297 -12.02 9.55 -3.43
N THR A 298 -10.92 9.20 -4.12
CA THR A 298 -10.49 7.82 -4.36
C THR A 298 -9.16 7.51 -3.67
N SER A 299 -8.95 6.24 -3.32
CA SER A 299 -7.67 5.80 -2.74
C SER A 299 -6.53 5.95 -3.75
N GLY A 300 -6.78 5.61 -5.03
CA GLY A 300 -5.80 5.77 -6.12
C GLY A 300 -5.40 7.23 -6.33
N GLY A 301 -6.36 8.17 -6.26
CA GLY A 301 -6.08 9.60 -6.33
C GLY A 301 -5.20 10.10 -5.19
N GLY A 302 -5.47 9.68 -3.96
CA GLY A 302 -4.60 10.03 -2.82
C GLY A 302 -3.17 9.49 -2.96
N ARG A 303 -2.99 8.26 -3.46
CA ARG A 303 -1.66 7.70 -3.76
C ARG A 303 -0.96 8.50 -4.87
N LEU A 304 -1.67 8.83 -5.94
CA LEU A 304 -1.12 9.61 -7.05
C LEU A 304 -0.73 11.04 -6.64
N LEU A 305 -1.53 11.70 -5.80
CA LEU A 305 -1.21 13.02 -5.25
C LEU A 305 0.11 12.99 -4.47
N ARG A 306 0.29 11.98 -3.61
CA ARG A 306 1.56 11.79 -2.88
C ARG A 306 2.73 11.54 -3.84
N ASP A 307 2.53 10.73 -4.87
CA ASP A 307 3.57 10.48 -5.88
C ASP A 307 3.94 11.75 -6.65
N TRP A 308 2.98 12.62 -6.99
CA TRP A 308 3.27 13.89 -7.65
C TRP A 308 4.03 14.87 -6.75
N LEU A 309 3.74 14.89 -5.45
CA LEU A 309 4.49 15.69 -4.48
C LEU A 309 5.94 15.20 -4.30
N HIS A 310 6.16 13.89 -4.39
CA HIS A 310 7.52 13.32 -4.35
C HIS A 310 8.32 13.53 -5.64
N LYS A 311 7.62 13.69 -6.77
CA LYS A 311 8.19 13.77 -8.12
C LYS A 311 7.66 14.99 -8.89
N PRO A 312 7.93 16.23 -8.43
CA PRO A 312 7.53 17.43 -9.16
C PRO A 312 8.23 17.48 -10.51
N LEU A 313 7.52 17.79 -11.57
CA LEU A 313 8.02 17.65 -12.94
C LEU A 313 9.02 18.75 -13.31
N LEU A 314 9.99 18.39 -14.19
CA LEU A 314 10.88 19.31 -14.89
C LEU A 314 10.44 19.59 -16.35
N ASP A 315 9.57 18.76 -16.91
CA ASP A 315 9.01 18.99 -18.25
C ASP A 315 7.85 19.99 -18.19
N LYS A 316 8.14 21.21 -18.66
CA LYS A 316 7.16 22.29 -18.74
C LYS A 316 5.86 21.89 -19.46
N LYS A 317 5.95 21.16 -20.59
CA LYS A 317 4.75 20.75 -21.34
C LYS A 317 3.86 19.81 -20.56
N ARG A 318 4.46 18.87 -19.81
CA ARG A 318 3.71 17.98 -18.94
C ARG A 318 3.03 18.72 -17.79
N ILE A 319 3.68 19.75 -17.23
CA ILE A 319 3.09 20.59 -16.18
C ILE A 319 1.95 21.43 -16.76
N GLU A 320 2.16 22.08 -17.90
CA GLU A 320 1.11 22.87 -18.57
C GLU A 320 -0.11 22.03 -18.90
N ASN A 321 0.08 20.80 -19.38
CA ASN A 321 -1.04 19.88 -19.61
C ASN A 321 -1.83 19.57 -18.31
N ARG A 322 -1.15 19.40 -17.16
CA ARG A 322 -1.84 19.26 -15.87
C ARG A 322 -2.62 20.55 -15.51
N LEU A 323 -1.98 21.71 -15.66
CA LEU A 323 -2.63 23.01 -15.41
C LEU A 323 -3.84 23.25 -16.31
N ASP A 324 -3.79 22.82 -17.58
CA ASP A 324 -4.95 22.88 -18.50
C ASP A 324 -6.10 21.98 -18.03
N GLN A 325 -5.78 20.78 -17.54
CA GLN A 325 -6.76 19.87 -16.95
C GLN A 325 -7.39 20.45 -15.67
N VAL A 326 -6.58 21.09 -14.82
CA VAL A 326 -7.09 21.81 -13.63
C VAL A 326 -7.98 22.99 -14.06
N GLN A 327 -7.57 23.77 -15.07
CA GLN A 327 -8.36 24.90 -15.59
C GLN A 327 -9.75 24.47 -16.02
N LEU A 328 -9.88 23.36 -16.76
CA LEU A 328 -11.17 22.85 -17.18
C LEU A 328 -12.13 22.68 -15.99
N PHE A 329 -11.67 21.97 -14.94
CA PHE A 329 -12.52 21.70 -13.77
C PHE A 329 -12.63 22.91 -12.83
N PHE A 330 -11.73 23.87 -12.93
CA PHE A 330 -11.84 25.16 -12.24
C PHE A 330 -12.98 26.02 -12.81
N ASP A 331 -13.03 26.13 -14.15
CA ASP A 331 -14.01 26.97 -14.85
C ASP A 331 -15.42 26.34 -14.84
N HIS A 332 -15.54 24.99 -14.75
CA HIS A 332 -16.80 24.26 -14.84
C HIS A 332 -17.12 23.56 -13.50
N SER A 333 -17.67 24.31 -12.55
CA SER A 333 -17.94 23.80 -11.20
C SER A 333 -18.94 22.63 -11.15
N GLU A 334 -19.98 22.65 -12.00
CA GLU A 334 -20.98 21.58 -12.09
C GLU A 334 -20.34 20.28 -12.62
N LEU A 335 -19.53 20.38 -13.70
CA LEU A 335 -18.77 19.24 -14.22
C LEU A 335 -17.87 18.64 -13.16
N ARG A 336 -17.14 19.48 -12.41
CA ARG A 336 -16.27 19.05 -11.32
C ARG A 336 -17.06 18.33 -10.22
N GLN A 337 -18.21 18.85 -9.81
CA GLN A 337 -19.05 18.24 -8.78
C GLN A 337 -19.56 16.87 -9.23
N ASN A 338 -20.17 16.79 -10.41
CA ASN A 338 -20.71 15.54 -10.96
C ASN A 338 -19.61 14.48 -11.13
N LEU A 339 -18.43 14.87 -11.62
CA LEU A 339 -17.27 13.98 -11.71
C LEU A 339 -16.92 13.40 -10.35
N ARG A 340 -16.79 14.24 -9.32
CA ARG A 340 -16.38 13.79 -7.99
C ARG A 340 -17.42 12.87 -7.34
N GLU A 341 -18.72 13.07 -7.60
CA GLU A 341 -19.76 12.15 -7.11
C GLU A 341 -19.69 10.77 -7.78
N ILE A 342 -19.36 10.70 -9.08
CA ILE A 342 -19.11 9.41 -9.75
C ILE A 342 -17.84 8.75 -9.16
N LEU A 343 -16.75 9.50 -9.05
CA LEU A 343 -15.46 8.97 -8.55
C LEU A 343 -15.55 8.39 -7.14
N LYS A 344 -16.36 8.98 -6.24
CA LYS A 344 -16.60 8.46 -4.88
C LYS A 344 -17.13 7.04 -4.84
N GLN A 345 -17.81 6.60 -5.90
CA GLN A 345 -18.44 5.29 -5.99
C GLN A 345 -17.48 4.23 -6.58
N ILE A 346 -16.36 4.66 -7.17
CA ILE A 346 -15.37 3.76 -7.75
C ILE A 346 -14.48 3.21 -6.63
N ALA A 347 -14.45 1.90 -6.51
CA ALA A 347 -13.61 1.19 -5.54
C ALA A 347 -12.12 1.26 -5.93
N ASP A 348 -11.24 0.83 -5.03
CA ASP A 348 -9.80 0.75 -5.26
C ASP A 348 -9.47 -0.41 -6.23
N LEU A 349 -9.57 -0.14 -7.54
CA LEU A 349 -9.39 -1.11 -8.60
C LEU A 349 -8.03 -1.81 -8.57
N GLU A 350 -6.96 -1.09 -8.22
CA GLU A 350 -5.61 -1.66 -8.13
C GLU A 350 -5.53 -2.71 -7.02
N ARG A 351 -6.04 -2.39 -5.82
CA ARG A 351 -6.05 -3.31 -4.69
C ARG A 351 -7.04 -4.47 -4.87
N LEU A 352 -8.15 -4.24 -5.55
CA LEU A 352 -9.06 -5.34 -5.93
C LEU A 352 -8.36 -6.35 -6.85
N LEU A 353 -7.63 -5.88 -7.87
CA LEU A 353 -6.84 -6.76 -8.74
C LEU A 353 -5.80 -7.56 -7.95
N SER A 354 -5.08 -6.91 -7.06
CA SER A 354 -4.08 -7.57 -6.23
C SER A 354 -4.68 -8.66 -5.34
N LYS A 355 -5.83 -8.41 -4.70
CA LYS A 355 -6.57 -9.42 -3.93
C LYS A 355 -7.02 -10.58 -4.81
N LEU A 356 -7.61 -10.29 -5.96
CA LEU A 356 -8.08 -11.29 -6.92
C LEU A 356 -6.95 -12.12 -7.54
N SER A 357 -5.72 -11.60 -7.60
CA SER A 357 -4.55 -12.38 -8.03
C SER A 357 -4.13 -13.44 -7.00
N SER A 358 -4.51 -13.27 -5.76
CA SER A 358 -4.15 -14.14 -4.63
C SER A 358 -5.32 -15.05 -4.21
N THR A 359 -5.04 -16.02 -3.34
CA THR A 359 -6.06 -16.87 -2.72
C THR A 359 -6.97 -16.14 -1.73
N ARG A 360 -6.71 -14.85 -1.47
CA ARG A 360 -7.50 -13.99 -0.57
C ARG A 360 -8.64 -13.26 -1.27
N GLY A 361 -8.71 -13.31 -2.61
CA GLY A 361 -9.79 -12.72 -3.39
C GLY A 361 -11.14 -13.34 -3.07
N SER A 362 -12.18 -12.53 -3.00
CA SER A 362 -13.54 -12.91 -2.66
C SER A 362 -14.55 -12.51 -3.74
N ALA A 363 -15.75 -13.05 -3.69
CA ALA A 363 -16.83 -12.64 -4.59
C ALA A 363 -17.25 -11.17 -4.39
N ARG A 364 -17.05 -10.61 -3.19
CA ARG A 364 -17.25 -9.17 -2.95
C ARG A 364 -16.25 -8.29 -3.69
N ASP A 365 -15.01 -8.77 -3.87
CA ASP A 365 -14.00 -8.04 -4.65
C ASP A 365 -14.39 -8.01 -6.13
N LEU A 366 -14.97 -9.11 -6.67
CA LEU A 366 -15.54 -9.14 -8.03
C LEU A 366 -16.78 -8.23 -8.15
N ALA A 367 -17.66 -8.21 -7.15
CA ALA A 367 -18.81 -7.31 -7.14
C ALA A 367 -18.39 -5.84 -7.06
N GLY A 368 -17.37 -5.50 -6.26
CA GLY A 368 -16.78 -4.16 -6.21
C GLY A 368 -16.16 -3.73 -7.54
N LEU A 369 -15.47 -4.65 -8.23
CA LEU A 369 -14.95 -4.42 -9.57
C LEU A 369 -16.08 -4.18 -10.58
N ARG A 370 -17.13 -5.03 -10.59
CA ARG A 370 -18.33 -4.88 -11.41
C ARG A 370 -18.98 -3.50 -11.22
N SER A 371 -19.27 -3.14 -9.97
CA SER A 371 -19.92 -1.86 -9.65
C SER A 371 -19.08 -0.66 -10.11
N SER A 372 -17.76 -0.75 -10.03
CA SER A 372 -16.87 0.31 -10.52
C SER A 372 -16.85 0.41 -12.05
N ILE A 373 -16.82 -0.72 -12.76
CA ILE A 373 -16.82 -0.74 -14.23
C ILE A 373 -18.17 -0.25 -14.79
N LEU A 374 -19.28 -0.53 -14.11
CA LEU A 374 -20.61 -0.05 -14.47
C LEU A 374 -20.72 1.48 -14.54
N LEU A 375 -19.87 2.22 -13.83
CA LEU A 375 -19.86 3.68 -13.83
C LEU A 375 -19.09 4.29 -15.01
N LEU A 376 -18.30 3.50 -15.75
CA LEU A 376 -17.47 4.00 -16.85
C LEU A 376 -18.28 4.64 -17.99
N PRO A 377 -19.44 4.09 -18.43
CA PRO A 377 -20.27 4.74 -19.43
C PRO A 377 -20.82 6.10 -18.99
N GLU A 378 -21.17 6.27 -17.71
CA GLU A 378 -21.62 7.55 -17.16
C GLU A 378 -20.46 8.55 -17.12
N LEU A 379 -19.28 8.09 -16.70
CA LEU A 379 -18.05 8.88 -16.74
C LEU A 379 -17.69 9.30 -18.17
N ALA A 380 -17.82 8.40 -19.16
CA ALA A 380 -17.59 8.69 -20.56
C ALA A 380 -18.53 9.78 -21.06
N LYS A 381 -19.82 9.66 -20.78
CA LYS A 381 -20.84 10.64 -21.17
C LYS A 381 -20.58 12.03 -20.54
N LEU A 382 -20.13 12.05 -19.29
CA LEU A 382 -19.80 13.30 -18.59
C LEU A 382 -18.60 13.99 -19.23
N LEU A 383 -17.62 13.22 -19.75
CA LEU A 383 -16.39 13.74 -20.35
C LEU A 383 -16.45 13.81 -21.89
N ASP A 384 -17.61 13.58 -22.52
CA ASP A 384 -17.79 13.64 -23.97
C ASP A 384 -17.95 15.10 -24.45
N ASP A 385 -16.86 15.86 -24.42
CA ASP A 385 -16.76 17.23 -24.94
C ASP A 385 -15.46 17.42 -25.72
N LYS A 386 -15.54 18.15 -26.85
CA LYS A 386 -14.39 18.41 -27.73
C LYS A 386 -13.25 19.16 -27.03
N HIS A 387 -13.56 19.98 -26.03
CA HIS A 387 -12.54 20.70 -25.23
C HIS A 387 -11.80 19.77 -24.30
N ILE A 388 -12.50 18.77 -23.73
CA ILE A 388 -11.93 17.74 -22.84
C ILE A 388 -11.00 16.80 -23.63
N HIS A 389 -11.38 16.44 -24.86
CA HIS A 389 -10.55 15.59 -25.73
C HIS A 389 -9.17 16.22 -26.04
N LYS A 390 -9.11 17.56 -26.22
CA LYS A 390 -7.87 18.28 -26.52
C LYS A 390 -6.82 18.22 -25.42
N ILE A 391 -7.24 18.08 -24.16
CA ILE A 391 -6.35 18.03 -22.99
C ILE A 391 -6.05 16.60 -22.53
N GLY A 392 -6.43 15.58 -23.33
CA GLY A 392 -6.07 14.17 -23.08
C GLY A 392 -6.85 13.50 -21.95
N LEU A 393 -8.06 13.96 -21.65
CA LEU A 393 -8.97 13.37 -20.65
C LEU A 393 -10.18 12.67 -21.32
N HIS A 394 -9.97 11.95 -22.42
CA HIS A 394 -11.05 11.26 -23.12
C HIS A 394 -11.11 9.79 -22.73
N VAL A 395 -12.29 9.32 -22.37
CA VAL A 395 -12.54 7.94 -21.93
C VAL A 395 -12.46 6.95 -23.12
N GLU A 396 -12.69 7.41 -24.36
CA GLU A 396 -12.58 6.60 -25.57
C GLU A 396 -11.17 5.99 -25.79
N ALA A 397 -10.13 6.55 -25.14
CA ALA A 397 -8.81 5.97 -25.13
C ALA A 397 -8.63 4.83 -24.11
N LEU A 398 -9.64 4.59 -23.26
CA LEU A 398 -9.60 3.50 -22.31
C LEU A 398 -9.88 2.16 -23.02
N PRO A 399 -9.26 1.07 -22.52
CA PRO A 399 -9.54 -0.26 -23.03
C PRO A 399 -10.99 -0.66 -22.83
N ASP A 400 -11.54 -1.40 -23.80
CA ASP A 400 -12.88 -1.98 -23.69
C ASP A 400 -12.88 -3.18 -22.73
N VAL A 401 -13.70 -3.11 -21.69
CA VAL A 401 -13.91 -4.15 -20.68
C VAL A 401 -15.39 -4.60 -20.64
N SER A 402 -16.19 -4.27 -21.64
CA SER A 402 -17.62 -4.56 -21.70
C SER A 402 -17.94 -6.05 -21.65
N ALA A 403 -17.13 -6.88 -22.34
CA ALA A 403 -17.28 -8.34 -22.29
C ALA A 403 -17.04 -8.90 -20.87
N LEU A 404 -16.04 -8.40 -20.16
CA LEU A 404 -15.81 -8.77 -18.77
C LEU A 404 -16.95 -8.31 -17.86
N LEU A 405 -17.45 -7.11 -18.06
CA LEU A 405 -18.60 -6.59 -17.31
C LEU A 405 -19.82 -7.48 -17.49
N ALA A 406 -20.15 -7.86 -18.73
CA ALA A 406 -21.27 -8.75 -19.01
C ALA A 406 -21.16 -10.09 -18.29
N GLU A 407 -19.95 -10.68 -18.24
CA GLU A 407 -19.72 -11.93 -17.50
C GLU A 407 -19.86 -11.74 -15.97
N LEU A 408 -19.35 -10.64 -15.42
CA LEU A 408 -19.50 -10.31 -14.00
C LEU A 408 -20.99 -10.11 -13.62
N GLU A 409 -21.76 -9.44 -14.46
CA GLU A 409 -23.20 -9.25 -14.24
C GLU A 409 -23.98 -10.55 -14.38
N ARG A 410 -23.63 -11.38 -15.36
CA ARG A 410 -24.28 -12.67 -15.60
C ARG A 410 -24.06 -13.65 -14.45
N LEU A 411 -22.86 -13.73 -13.91
CA LEU A 411 -22.43 -14.80 -13.00
C LEU A 411 -22.63 -14.46 -11.52
N ILE A 412 -22.23 -13.26 -11.10
CA ILE A 412 -22.16 -12.92 -9.67
C ILE A 412 -23.47 -12.29 -9.17
N VAL A 413 -23.94 -12.75 -8.02
CA VAL A 413 -25.09 -12.14 -7.32
C VAL A 413 -24.78 -10.67 -6.93
N ASP A 414 -25.83 -9.88 -6.65
CA ASP A 414 -25.63 -8.45 -6.34
C ASP A 414 -24.91 -8.24 -5.00
N GLU A 415 -25.26 -9.02 -3.99
CA GLU A 415 -24.67 -8.98 -2.65
C GLU A 415 -24.08 -10.34 -2.27
N PRO A 416 -22.85 -10.64 -2.74
CA PRO A 416 -22.24 -11.92 -2.43
C PRO A 416 -21.82 -12.02 -0.94
N PRO A 417 -21.81 -13.22 -0.37
CA PRO A 417 -21.37 -13.46 1.01
C PRO A 417 -19.88 -13.10 1.18
N VAL A 418 -19.47 -12.91 2.44
CA VAL A 418 -18.08 -12.56 2.79
C VAL A 418 -17.11 -13.68 2.44
N SER A 419 -17.52 -14.94 2.66
CA SER A 419 -16.68 -16.11 2.42
C SER A 419 -17.20 -16.95 1.28
N VAL A 420 -16.33 -17.29 0.36
CA VAL A 420 -16.60 -18.22 -0.74
C VAL A 420 -17.08 -19.59 -0.23
N LYS A 421 -16.63 -20.00 0.97
CA LYS A 421 -17.01 -21.27 1.62
C LYS A 421 -18.47 -21.32 2.06
N ASN A 422 -19.17 -20.19 2.12
CA ASN A 422 -20.57 -20.14 2.53
C ASN A 422 -21.55 -20.47 1.39
N GLY A 423 -21.06 -20.52 0.15
CA GLY A 423 -21.91 -20.64 -1.03
C GLY A 423 -22.81 -19.43 -1.28
N GLY A 424 -23.58 -19.43 -2.35
CA GLY A 424 -24.47 -18.32 -2.72
C GLY A 424 -23.78 -17.20 -3.46
N LEU A 425 -22.72 -17.49 -4.22
CA LEU A 425 -21.92 -16.52 -4.99
C LEU A 425 -22.48 -16.30 -6.39
N ILE A 426 -22.95 -17.38 -7.02
CA ILE A 426 -23.35 -17.44 -8.43
C ILE A 426 -24.87 -17.30 -8.55
N ARG A 427 -25.35 -16.59 -9.56
CA ARG A 427 -26.78 -16.45 -9.84
C ARG A 427 -27.42 -17.79 -10.18
N ASP A 428 -28.73 -17.94 -9.91
CA ASP A 428 -29.52 -19.10 -10.35
C ASP A 428 -29.67 -19.12 -11.87
N GLY A 429 -29.77 -20.29 -12.49
CA GLY A 429 -29.98 -20.46 -13.92
C GLY A 429 -28.73 -20.33 -14.79
N ILE A 430 -27.53 -20.32 -14.19
CA ILE A 430 -26.26 -20.15 -14.90
C ILE A 430 -25.62 -21.49 -15.27
N ASP A 431 -25.60 -22.42 -14.32
CA ASP A 431 -24.97 -23.73 -14.46
C ASP A 431 -25.98 -24.81 -14.07
N PRO A 432 -26.41 -25.68 -15.03
CA PRO A 432 -27.43 -26.69 -14.77
C PRO A 432 -27.06 -27.67 -13.66
N GLU A 433 -25.77 -28.03 -13.56
CA GLU A 433 -25.29 -28.94 -12.50
C GLU A 433 -25.41 -28.24 -11.12
N LEU A 434 -25.00 -26.97 -11.04
CA LEU A 434 -25.10 -26.18 -9.83
C LEU A 434 -26.55 -26.01 -9.39
N ASP A 435 -27.47 -25.75 -10.32
CA ASP A 435 -28.89 -25.58 -10.03
C ASP A 435 -29.54 -26.89 -9.53
N GLU A 436 -29.16 -28.04 -10.10
CA GLU A 436 -29.59 -29.36 -9.62
C GLU A 436 -29.15 -29.61 -8.17
N ILE A 437 -27.85 -29.38 -7.90
CA ILE A 437 -27.29 -29.57 -6.55
C ILE A 437 -27.92 -28.59 -5.54
N ARG A 438 -28.18 -27.34 -5.92
CA ARG A 438 -28.91 -26.35 -5.11
C ARG A 438 -30.33 -26.80 -4.82
N GLY A 439 -31.00 -27.41 -5.82
CA GLY A 439 -32.33 -27.98 -5.65
C GLY A 439 -32.36 -29.04 -4.54
N ILE A 440 -31.39 -29.93 -4.50
CA ILE A 440 -31.25 -30.94 -3.44
C ILE A 440 -31.02 -30.26 -2.10
N ALA A 441 -30.11 -29.27 -1.99
CA ALA A 441 -29.80 -28.58 -0.75
C ALA A 441 -30.97 -27.72 -0.23
N ARG A 442 -31.77 -27.10 -1.12
CA ARG A 442 -33.00 -26.34 -0.75
C ARG A 442 -34.13 -27.25 -0.28
N ASN A 443 -34.35 -28.36 -0.99
CA ASN A 443 -35.36 -29.35 -0.63
C ASN A 443 -35.04 -30.00 0.71
N ALA A 444 -33.79 -30.03 1.13
CA ALA A 444 -33.34 -30.53 2.41
C ALA A 444 -34.03 -29.87 3.60
N LYS A 445 -34.17 -28.55 3.58
CA LYS A 445 -34.87 -27.85 4.68
C LYS A 445 -36.36 -28.16 4.73
N ALA A 446 -36.98 -28.25 3.56
CA ALA A 446 -38.40 -28.60 3.46
C ALA A 446 -38.65 -30.04 3.95
N TRP A 447 -37.81 -30.99 3.55
CA TRP A 447 -37.88 -32.38 4.00
C TRP A 447 -37.73 -32.51 5.52
N LEU A 448 -36.76 -31.83 6.13
CA LEU A 448 -36.58 -31.84 7.59
C LEU A 448 -37.81 -31.34 8.35
N VAL A 449 -38.48 -30.31 7.83
CA VAL A 449 -39.71 -29.78 8.41
C VAL A 449 -40.85 -30.82 8.27
N GLU A 450 -40.99 -31.44 7.11
CA GLU A 450 -41.98 -32.48 6.84
C GLU A 450 -41.69 -33.74 7.66
N PHE A 451 -40.45 -34.20 7.71
CA PHE A 451 -40.00 -35.32 8.51
C PHE A 451 -40.28 -35.07 10.02
N GLN A 452 -39.98 -33.88 10.52
CA GLN A 452 -40.31 -33.49 11.89
C GLN A 452 -41.82 -33.54 12.16
N ALA A 453 -42.62 -33.08 11.23
CA ALA A 453 -44.07 -33.10 11.35
C ALA A 453 -44.60 -34.54 11.34
N THR A 454 -44.11 -35.38 10.45
CA THR A 454 -44.46 -36.80 10.35
C THR A 454 -44.11 -37.57 11.63
N GLU A 455 -42.87 -37.37 12.15
CA GLU A 455 -42.40 -38.01 13.37
C GLU A 455 -43.18 -37.53 14.63
N ARG A 456 -43.57 -36.24 14.68
CA ARG A 456 -44.45 -35.72 15.73
C ARG A 456 -45.81 -36.42 15.72
N GLN A 457 -46.37 -36.63 14.53
CA GLN A 457 -47.67 -37.31 14.37
C GLN A 457 -47.53 -38.81 14.65
N ARG A 458 -46.49 -39.48 14.17
CA ARG A 458 -46.23 -40.90 14.39
C ARG A 458 -46.10 -41.25 15.87
N LEU A 459 -45.39 -40.42 16.64
CA LEU A 459 -45.08 -40.65 18.05
C LEU A 459 -46.06 -39.97 19.03
N GLY A 460 -46.90 -39.06 18.54
CA GLY A 460 -47.76 -38.26 19.40
C GLY A 460 -47.01 -37.26 20.28
N ILE A 461 -45.78 -36.92 19.94
CA ILE A 461 -44.90 -36.04 20.72
C ILE A 461 -44.82 -34.65 20.05
N SER A 462 -45.66 -33.71 20.50
CA SER A 462 -45.70 -32.35 19.95
C SER A 462 -44.41 -31.54 20.21
N SER A 463 -43.68 -31.90 21.28
CA SER A 463 -42.43 -31.23 21.69
C SER A 463 -41.18 -31.73 20.95
N LEU A 464 -41.28 -32.77 20.10
CA LEU A 464 -40.18 -33.32 19.33
C LEU A 464 -39.58 -32.23 18.40
N LYS A 465 -38.27 -32.07 18.41
CA LYS A 465 -37.52 -31.14 17.56
C LYS A 465 -36.39 -31.86 16.86
N ILE A 466 -36.13 -31.49 15.62
CA ILE A 466 -34.90 -31.87 14.91
C ILE A 466 -33.91 -30.74 15.06
N GLY A 467 -32.70 -31.06 15.48
CA GLY A 467 -31.59 -30.14 15.62
C GLY A 467 -30.34 -30.63 14.89
N TYR A 468 -29.38 -29.75 14.71
CA TYR A 468 -28.05 -30.08 14.12
C TYR A 468 -26.95 -29.79 15.14
N ASN A 469 -25.99 -30.68 15.23
CA ASN A 469 -24.77 -30.51 16.03
C ASN A 469 -23.56 -30.92 15.23
N ARG A 470 -22.50 -30.10 15.21
CA ARG A 470 -21.25 -30.37 14.44
C ARG A 470 -20.56 -31.69 14.80
N VAL A 471 -20.80 -32.23 16.00
CA VAL A 471 -20.18 -33.49 16.48
C VAL A 471 -21.00 -34.72 16.10
N PHE A 472 -22.33 -34.62 16.11
CA PHE A 472 -23.25 -35.76 15.97
C PHE A 472 -24.13 -35.68 14.72
N GLY A 473 -24.09 -34.58 13.96
CA GLY A 473 -24.94 -34.33 12.81
C GLY A 473 -26.36 -33.95 13.19
N TYR A 474 -27.33 -34.31 12.34
CA TYR A 474 -28.75 -34.13 12.66
C TYR A 474 -29.22 -35.11 13.75
N TYR A 475 -30.06 -34.62 14.65
CA TYR A 475 -30.60 -35.41 15.73
C TYR A 475 -32.05 -35.02 16.07
N ILE A 476 -32.78 -35.97 16.59
CA ILE A 476 -34.13 -35.80 17.12
C ILE A 476 -34.02 -35.59 18.64
N ASP A 477 -34.51 -34.46 19.13
CA ASP A 477 -34.48 -34.10 20.56
C ASP A 477 -35.85 -34.39 21.16
N ILE A 478 -35.91 -35.32 22.14
CA ILE A 478 -37.12 -35.73 22.85
C ILE A 478 -36.93 -35.44 24.34
N THR A 479 -37.88 -34.72 24.94
CA THR A 479 -37.88 -34.44 26.37
C THR A 479 -38.06 -35.68 27.21
N ASN A 480 -37.44 -35.76 28.38
CA ASN A 480 -37.49 -36.92 29.28
C ASN A 480 -38.89 -37.33 29.68
N THR A 481 -39.88 -36.42 29.58
CA THR A 481 -41.30 -36.70 29.82
C THR A 481 -41.95 -37.67 28.83
N HIS A 482 -41.34 -37.88 27.66
CA HIS A 482 -41.87 -38.74 26.59
C HIS A 482 -40.90 -39.90 26.23
N LYS A 483 -40.00 -40.24 27.16
CA LYS A 483 -38.99 -41.26 26.96
C LYS A 483 -39.55 -42.65 26.65
N ASP A 484 -40.69 -42.99 27.30
CA ASP A 484 -41.34 -44.31 27.13
C ASP A 484 -42.06 -44.44 25.78
N LEU A 485 -42.17 -43.36 25.00
CA LEU A 485 -42.78 -43.35 23.66
C LEU A 485 -41.74 -43.49 22.54
N VAL A 486 -40.46 -43.60 22.89
CA VAL A 486 -39.37 -43.69 21.90
C VAL A 486 -39.33 -45.10 21.30
N PRO A 487 -39.47 -45.28 19.98
CA PRO A 487 -39.43 -46.58 19.32
C PRO A 487 -38.04 -47.22 19.33
N GLU A 488 -37.99 -48.54 19.06
CA GLU A 488 -36.71 -49.29 18.98
C GLU A 488 -35.81 -48.91 17.79
N ASP A 489 -36.40 -48.30 16.74
CA ASP A 489 -35.67 -47.81 15.57
C ASP A 489 -34.88 -46.51 15.82
N TYR A 490 -35.06 -45.89 17.02
CA TYR A 490 -34.30 -44.71 17.44
C TYR A 490 -33.01 -45.07 18.15
N ILE A 491 -31.87 -44.70 17.56
CA ILE A 491 -30.55 -44.94 18.14
C ILE A 491 -30.18 -43.75 19.02
N ARG A 492 -30.01 -43.97 20.32
CA ARG A 492 -29.63 -42.92 21.26
C ARG A 492 -28.18 -42.51 21.07
N LYS A 493 -27.94 -41.19 20.91
CA LYS A 493 -26.60 -40.59 20.72
C LYS A 493 -26.11 -39.81 21.93
N GLN A 494 -27.02 -39.12 22.65
CA GLN A 494 -26.64 -38.27 23.79
C GLN A 494 -27.78 -38.15 24.76
N THR A 495 -27.48 -38.21 26.08
CA THR A 495 -28.41 -37.91 27.17
C THR A 495 -28.05 -36.55 27.75
N LEU A 496 -29.05 -35.67 27.85
CA LEU A 496 -28.97 -34.35 28.48
C LEU A 496 -29.82 -34.34 29.76
N VAL A 497 -29.73 -33.28 30.54
CA VAL A 497 -30.43 -33.14 31.82
C VAL A 497 -31.96 -33.23 31.63
N ASN A 498 -32.50 -32.60 30.56
CA ASN A 498 -33.94 -32.49 30.32
C ASN A 498 -34.44 -33.17 29.05
N SER A 499 -33.56 -33.80 28.24
CA SER A 499 -33.91 -34.44 26.99
C SER A 499 -32.90 -35.54 26.61
N GLU A 500 -33.28 -36.39 25.68
CA GLU A 500 -32.39 -37.34 25.02
C GLU A 500 -32.36 -37.06 23.51
N ARG A 501 -31.22 -37.27 22.91
CA ARG A 501 -30.96 -37.08 21.46
C ARG A 501 -30.83 -38.40 20.77
N PHE A 502 -31.59 -38.56 19.70
CA PHE A 502 -31.69 -39.79 18.93
C PHE A 502 -31.36 -39.53 17.46
N ILE A 503 -31.07 -40.59 16.74
CA ILE A 503 -30.92 -40.61 15.29
C ILE A 503 -31.66 -41.82 14.73
N THR A 504 -32.25 -41.67 13.53
CA THR A 504 -32.86 -42.76 12.77
C THR A 504 -31.98 -43.05 11.53
N GLU A 505 -32.10 -44.24 10.94
CA GLU A 505 -31.38 -44.61 9.72
C GLU A 505 -31.77 -43.69 8.56
N GLU A 506 -33.05 -43.36 8.42
CA GLU A 506 -33.58 -42.43 7.43
C GLU A 506 -33.00 -41.02 7.58
N LEU A 507 -32.89 -40.49 8.81
CA LEU A 507 -32.28 -39.19 9.08
C LEU A 507 -30.78 -39.18 8.76
N LYS A 508 -30.11 -40.30 8.98
CA LYS A 508 -28.69 -40.46 8.70
C LYS A 508 -28.40 -40.54 7.19
N GLU A 509 -29.17 -41.36 6.46
CA GLU A 509 -29.04 -41.39 4.97
C GLU A 509 -29.32 -40.03 4.35
N TYR A 510 -30.28 -39.33 4.88
CA TYR A 510 -30.63 -38.01 4.44
C TYR A 510 -29.50 -36.99 4.74
N GLU A 511 -28.92 -37.04 5.94
CA GLU A 511 -27.77 -36.23 6.33
C GLU A 511 -26.59 -36.42 5.37
N GLU A 512 -26.24 -37.65 5.02
CA GLU A 512 -25.20 -37.96 4.08
C GLU A 512 -25.45 -37.34 2.69
N LYS A 513 -26.70 -37.43 2.20
CA LYS A 513 -27.09 -36.80 0.92
C LYS A 513 -27.00 -35.29 0.96
N VAL A 514 -27.40 -34.65 2.05
CA VAL A 514 -27.37 -33.19 2.22
C VAL A 514 -25.92 -32.67 2.35
N LEU A 515 -25.13 -33.32 3.21
CA LEU A 515 -23.72 -32.92 3.38
C LEU A 515 -22.93 -33.07 2.09
N HIS A 516 -23.13 -34.14 1.34
CA HIS A 516 -22.50 -34.31 0.02
C HIS A 516 -22.99 -33.26 -1.00
N ALA A 517 -24.27 -32.86 -0.96
CA ALA A 517 -24.80 -31.83 -1.82
C ALA A 517 -24.22 -30.45 -1.48
N GLU A 518 -24.11 -30.10 -0.19
CA GLU A 518 -23.51 -28.83 0.24
C GLU A 518 -22.02 -28.75 -0.10
N GLU A 519 -21.25 -29.83 0.10
CA GLU A 519 -19.85 -29.89 -0.30
C GLU A 519 -19.67 -29.74 -1.82
N ARG A 520 -20.44 -30.45 -2.63
CA ARG A 520 -20.42 -30.35 -4.09
C ARG A 520 -20.88 -28.98 -4.59
N TYR A 521 -21.90 -28.43 -3.98
CA TYR A 521 -22.41 -27.11 -4.29
C TYR A 521 -21.36 -26.02 -4.10
N THR A 522 -20.71 -25.98 -2.92
CA THR A 522 -19.67 -24.99 -2.64
C THR A 522 -18.42 -25.18 -3.49
N ALA A 523 -18.06 -26.44 -3.80
CA ALA A 523 -16.96 -26.75 -4.68
C ALA A 523 -17.22 -26.25 -6.12
N ARG A 524 -18.42 -26.49 -6.67
CA ARG A 524 -18.80 -26.05 -8.02
C ARG A 524 -18.86 -24.53 -8.14
N GLU A 525 -19.42 -23.85 -7.15
CA GLU A 525 -19.40 -22.39 -7.10
C GLU A 525 -17.98 -21.83 -7.04
N PHE A 526 -17.08 -22.50 -6.30
CA PHE A 526 -15.69 -22.10 -6.23
C PHE A 526 -14.97 -22.26 -7.59
N GLU A 527 -15.26 -23.33 -8.35
CA GLU A 527 -14.72 -23.51 -9.69
C GLU A 527 -15.13 -22.36 -10.62
N ILE A 528 -16.42 -22.04 -10.68
CA ILE A 528 -16.95 -20.93 -11.50
C ILE A 528 -16.34 -19.59 -11.06
N PHE A 529 -16.22 -19.37 -9.76
CA PHE A 529 -15.58 -18.18 -9.21
C PHE A 529 -14.10 -18.07 -9.63
N ASP A 530 -13.36 -19.18 -9.58
CA ASP A 530 -11.93 -19.21 -9.94
C ASP A 530 -11.73 -18.98 -11.45
N GLU A 531 -12.58 -19.56 -12.31
CA GLU A 531 -12.59 -19.28 -13.74
C GLU A 531 -12.81 -17.80 -14.03
N LEU A 532 -13.78 -17.16 -13.36
CA LEU A 532 -14.05 -15.74 -13.50
C LEU A 532 -12.89 -14.88 -13.01
N ARG A 533 -12.27 -15.27 -11.91
CA ARG A 533 -11.05 -14.63 -11.38
C ARG A 533 -9.91 -14.68 -12.40
N ILE A 534 -9.73 -15.80 -13.09
CA ILE A 534 -8.72 -15.93 -14.14
C ILE A 534 -9.03 -15.00 -15.32
N GLN A 535 -10.30 -14.86 -15.72
CA GLN A 535 -10.72 -13.91 -16.76
C GLN A 535 -10.44 -12.46 -16.37
N VAL A 536 -10.72 -12.06 -15.13
CA VAL A 536 -10.36 -10.74 -14.59
C VAL A 536 -8.85 -10.51 -14.69
N MET A 537 -8.03 -11.50 -14.29
CA MET A 537 -6.58 -11.37 -14.36
C MET A 537 -6.05 -11.27 -15.80
N ALA A 538 -6.73 -11.87 -16.77
CA ALA A 538 -6.38 -11.68 -18.19
C ALA A 538 -6.60 -10.24 -18.67
N GLN A 539 -7.47 -9.48 -18.00
CA GLN A 539 -7.76 -8.06 -18.29
C GLN A 539 -7.04 -7.10 -17.33
N ALA A 540 -6.07 -7.57 -16.52
CA ALA A 540 -5.43 -6.77 -15.48
C ALA A 540 -4.81 -5.47 -16.02
N VAL A 541 -4.13 -5.51 -17.18
CA VAL A 541 -3.53 -4.32 -17.83
C VAL A 541 -4.61 -3.25 -18.12
N HIS A 542 -5.76 -3.70 -18.64
CA HIS A 542 -6.87 -2.81 -18.98
C HIS A 542 -7.46 -2.14 -17.72
N ILE A 543 -7.68 -2.94 -16.68
CA ILE A 543 -8.23 -2.44 -15.42
C ILE A 543 -7.23 -1.48 -14.72
N GLN A 544 -5.92 -1.75 -14.80
CA GLN A 544 -4.89 -0.84 -14.30
C GLN A 544 -4.89 0.49 -15.06
N SER A 545 -5.03 0.47 -16.39
CA SER A 545 -5.14 1.71 -17.18
C SER A 545 -6.36 2.55 -16.79
N ILE A 546 -7.49 1.90 -16.52
CA ILE A 546 -8.70 2.56 -16.00
C ILE A 546 -8.43 3.16 -14.62
N ALA A 547 -7.78 2.41 -13.72
CA ALA A 547 -7.44 2.88 -12.38
C ALA A 547 -6.53 4.12 -12.40
N ASP A 548 -5.51 4.12 -13.26
CA ASP A 548 -4.61 5.27 -13.44
C ASP A 548 -5.36 6.50 -13.99
N PHE A 549 -6.28 6.30 -14.92
CA PHE A 549 -7.11 7.38 -15.47
C PHE A 549 -8.03 7.98 -14.38
N VAL A 550 -8.72 7.14 -13.61
CA VAL A 550 -9.57 7.53 -12.48
C VAL A 550 -8.78 8.31 -11.43
N ALA A 551 -7.60 7.81 -11.05
CA ALA A 551 -6.71 8.48 -10.09
C ALA A 551 -6.29 9.87 -10.59
N ARG A 552 -5.97 10.00 -11.89
CA ARG A 552 -5.61 11.28 -12.51
C ARG A 552 -6.78 12.27 -12.51
N LEU A 553 -7.98 11.84 -12.87
CA LEU A 553 -9.18 12.66 -12.82
C LEU A 553 -9.45 13.17 -11.39
N ASP A 554 -9.29 12.31 -10.41
CA ASP A 554 -9.47 12.67 -9.00
C ASP A 554 -8.48 13.74 -8.56
N VAL A 555 -7.16 13.59 -8.85
CA VAL A 555 -6.15 14.58 -8.45
C VAL A 555 -6.39 15.93 -9.13
N VAL A 556 -6.64 15.97 -10.44
CA VAL A 556 -6.83 17.25 -11.15
C VAL A 556 -8.14 17.93 -10.74
N SER A 557 -9.21 17.17 -10.50
CA SER A 557 -10.47 17.72 -9.97
C SER A 557 -10.33 18.20 -8.52
N THR A 558 -9.48 17.56 -7.73
CA THR A 558 -9.13 17.98 -6.37
C THR A 558 -8.35 19.30 -6.39
N PHE A 559 -7.34 19.42 -7.25
CA PHE A 559 -6.59 20.67 -7.42
C PHE A 559 -7.52 21.81 -7.87
N ALA A 560 -8.42 21.54 -8.80
CA ALA A 560 -9.40 22.53 -9.25
C ALA A 560 -10.36 22.98 -8.14
N LYS A 561 -10.82 22.02 -7.32
CA LYS A 561 -11.69 22.29 -6.17
C LYS A 561 -10.99 23.20 -5.16
N ILE A 562 -9.80 22.79 -4.71
CA ILE A 562 -9.01 23.54 -3.73
C ILE A 562 -8.70 24.96 -4.26
N SER A 563 -8.31 25.02 -5.54
CA SER A 563 -7.97 26.30 -6.18
C SER A 563 -9.16 27.26 -6.24
N TYR A 564 -10.34 26.74 -6.54
CA TYR A 564 -11.57 27.52 -6.57
C TYR A 564 -11.99 27.97 -5.17
N ASP A 565 -12.02 27.07 -4.21
CA ASP A 565 -12.50 27.34 -2.86
C ASP A 565 -11.57 28.29 -2.09
N ARG A 566 -10.25 28.30 -2.41
CA ARG A 566 -9.22 29.07 -1.70
C ARG A 566 -8.63 30.24 -2.51
N ASN A 567 -9.23 30.58 -3.65
CA ASN A 567 -8.77 31.64 -4.53
C ASN A 567 -7.28 31.54 -4.90
N TYR A 568 -6.87 30.35 -5.43
CA TYR A 568 -5.54 30.13 -5.97
C TYR A 568 -5.45 30.59 -7.43
N CYS A 569 -4.31 31.10 -7.85
CA CYS A 569 -4.08 31.49 -9.23
C CYS A 569 -3.30 30.44 -10.03
N ARG A 570 -3.53 30.40 -11.35
CA ARG A 570 -2.72 29.60 -12.28
C ARG A 570 -1.33 30.20 -12.41
N PRO A 571 -0.24 29.47 -12.07
CA PRO A 571 1.13 29.95 -12.27
C PRO A 571 1.50 29.92 -13.76
N GLU A 572 2.29 30.93 -14.20
CA GLU A 572 2.94 30.97 -15.49
C GLU A 572 4.35 30.36 -15.34
N LEU A 573 4.60 29.25 -16.03
CA LEU A 573 5.91 28.58 -16.01
C LEU A 573 6.76 28.98 -17.21
N ASN A 574 8.03 29.26 -16.98
CA ASN A 574 8.97 29.62 -18.03
C ASN A 574 10.37 29.03 -17.81
N GLN A 575 11.26 29.23 -18.76
CA GLN A 575 12.65 28.71 -18.70
C GLN A 575 13.66 29.73 -18.18
N SER A 576 13.18 30.90 -17.72
CA SER A 576 14.05 31.94 -17.14
C SER A 576 14.59 31.49 -15.77
N LEU A 577 15.49 32.29 -15.22
CA LEU A 577 16.04 32.11 -13.87
C LEU A 577 15.29 33.01 -12.84
N GLN A 578 14.18 33.61 -13.24
CA GLN A 578 13.40 34.53 -12.41
C GLN A 578 12.22 33.81 -11.76
N ILE A 579 11.92 34.18 -10.51
CA ILE A 579 10.67 33.87 -9.82
C ILE A 579 10.05 35.19 -9.37
N GLU A 580 8.83 35.45 -9.83
CA GLU A 580 8.02 36.62 -9.48
C GLU A 580 6.67 36.12 -8.90
N ILE A 581 6.35 36.47 -7.66
CA ILE A 581 5.12 36.10 -6.99
C ILE A 581 4.53 37.40 -6.37
N SER A 582 3.25 37.66 -6.63
CA SER A 582 2.52 38.79 -6.04
C SER A 582 1.47 38.25 -5.07
N ASN A 583 1.45 38.82 -3.86
CA ASN A 583 0.51 38.46 -2.79
C ASN A 583 0.49 36.95 -2.50
N GLY A 584 1.66 36.33 -2.42
CA GLY A 584 1.79 34.92 -2.05
C GLY A 584 1.35 34.64 -0.63
N ARG A 585 0.64 33.52 -0.41
CA ARG A 585 0.19 33.05 0.91
C ARG A 585 0.75 31.66 1.21
N HIS A 586 0.81 31.29 2.48
CA HIS A 586 1.30 29.97 2.88
C HIS A 586 0.17 28.93 2.82
N PRO A 587 0.23 27.90 1.94
CA PRO A 587 -0.89 27.00 1.65
C PRO A 587 -1.40 26.19 2.85
N VAL A 588 -0.55 26.00 3.86
CA VAL A 588 -0.91 25.26 5.08
C VAL A 588 -1.35 26.21 6.18
N ILE A 589 -0.56 27.24 6.46
CA ILE A 589 -0.84 28.15 7.60
C ILE A 589 -2.15 28.89 7.39
N GLU A 590 -2.46 29.35 6.17
CA GLU A 590 -3.75 30.01 5.88
C GLU A 590 -4.98 29.14 6.21
N GLN A 591 -4.82 27.78 6.23
CA GLN A 591 -5.89 26.87 6.60
C GLN A 591 -5.99 26.61 8.11
N LEU A 592 -4.93 26.92 8.86
CA LEU A 592 -4.84 26.70 10.30
C LEU A 592 -5.20 27.94 11.11
N LEU A 593 -5.25 29.12 10.46
CA LEU A 593 -5.64 30.35 11.11
C LEU A 593 -7.12 30.32 11.50
N PRO A 594 -7.49 30.96 12.63
CA PRO A 594 -8.89 31.18 12.98
C PRO A 594 -9.63 31.92 11.86
N VAL A 595 -10.95 31.72 11.79
CA VAL A 595 -11.79 32.31 10.72
C VAL A 595 -11.75 33.85 10.65
N ASP A 596 -11.43 34.48 11.75
CA ASP A 596 -11.32 35.95 11.93
C ASP A 596 -9.91 36.50 11.67
N GLU A 597 -8.92 35.59 11.43
CA GLU A 597 -7.55 36.00 11.13
C GLU A 597 -7.20 35.67 9.67
N ALA A 598 -6.74 36.66 8.91
CA ALA A 598 -6.28 36.48 7.55
C ALA A 598 -4.75 36.36 7.50
N PHE A 599 -4.24 35.48 6.66
CA PHE A 599 -2.80 35.39 6.37
C PHE A 599 -2.37 36.69 5.64
N ILE A 600 -1.31 37.33 6.10
CA ILE A 600 -0.76 38.52 5.45
C ILE A 600 0.06 38.06 4.24
N PRO A 601 -0.35 38.45 3.00
CA PRO A 601 0.35 38.03 1.78
C PRO A 601 1.74 38.66 1.66
N ASN A 602 2.62 38.04 0.91
CA ASN A 602 3.98 38.51 0.68
C ASN A 602 4.35 38.41 -0.81
N ASP A 603 5.11 39.40 -1.28
CA ASP A 603 5.68 39.42 -2.62
C ASP A 603 7.05 38.79 -2.67
N LEU A 604 7.43 38.30 -3.84
CA LEU A 604 8.79 37.81 -4.16
C LEU A 604 9.18 38.25 -5.56
N LEU A 605 10.36 38.81 -5.67
CA LEU A 605 11.08 38.95 -6.95
C LEU A 605 12.52 38.50 -6.71
N ILE A 606 12.96 37.44 -7.39
CA ILE A 606 14.32 36.92 -7.33
C ILE A 606 14.76 36.47 -8.72
N ASP A 607 15.99 36.75 -9.10
CA ASP A 607 16.54 36.41 -10.41
C ASP A 607 18.03 36.04 -10.26
N ALA A 608 18.42 34.86 -10.66
CA ALA A 608 19.82 34.39 -10.55
C ALA A 608 20.82 35.23 -11.35
N SER A 609 20.35 36.09 -12.28
CA SER A 609 21.19 36.99 -13.07
C SER A 609 21.28 38.44 -12.56
N ALA A 610 20.35 38.82 -11.66
CA ALA A 610 20.28 40.18 -11.11
C ALA A 610 20.26 40.17 -9.59
N ASP A 611 19.09 39.84 -9.00
CA ASP A 611 18.88 39.77 -7.55
C ASP A 611 18.97 38.32 -7.09
N GLN A 612 20.19 37.72 -7.12
CA GLN A 612 20.44 36.32 -6.88
C GLN A 612 20.21 35.89 -5.42
N ILE A 613 20.62 36.73 -4.46
CA ILE A 613 20.53 36.46 -3.02
C ILE A 613 19.72 37.54 -2.35
N LEU A 614 18.62 37.14 -1.71
CA LEU A 614 17.80 38.03 -0.90
C LEU A 614 18.11 37.82 0.58
N LEU A 615 18.71 38.83 1.21
CA LEU A 615 18.93 38.82 2.66
C LEU A 615 17.69 39.32 3.41
N ILE A 616 17.17 38.46 4.30
CA ILE A 616 15.95 38.72 5.04
C ILE A 616 16.32 38.89 6.52
N THR A 617 16.18 40.09 7.01
CA THR A 617 16.46 40.40 8.43
C THR A 617 15.18 40.73 9.18
N GLY A 618 15.23 40.61 10.49
CA GLY A 618 14.09 40.95 11.37
C GLY A 618 14.14 40.21 12.71
N PRO A 619 13.28 40.59 13.66
CA PRO A 619 13.26 39.96 14.97
C PRO A 619 12.81 38.50 14.91
N ASN A 620 13.02 37.76 16.00
CA ASN A 620 12.46 36.41 16.17
C ASN A 620 10.93 36.47 16.13
N MET A 621 10.29 35.43 15.61
CA MET A 621 8.82 35.32 15.43
C MET A 621 8.21 36.34 14.44
N ALA A 622 9.00 37.08 13.65
CA ALA A 622 8.50 37.94 12.60
C ALA A 622 8.02 37.22 11.33
N GLY A 623 8.05 35.91 11.30
CA GLY A 623 7.59 35.12 10.15
C GLY A 623 8.65 34.81 9.09
N LYS A 624 9.95 35.07 9.32
CA LYS A 624 11.03 34.81 8.35
C LYS A 624 11.02 33.34 7.84
N SER A 625 11.06 32.40 8.76
CA SER A 625 11.04 30.95 8.43
C SER A 625 9.76 30.53 7.72
N THR A 626 8.62 31.11 8.09
CA THR A 626 7.32 30.92 7.42
C THR A 626 7.37 31.39 5.97
N TYR A 627 7.95 32.57 5.73
CA TYR A 627 8.11 33.11 4.39
C TYR A 627 9.03 32.25 3.51
N LEU A 628 10.15 31.77 4.05
CA LEU A 628 11.03 30.85 3.32
C LEU A 628 10.29 29.58 2.90
N ARG A 629 9.59 28.94 3.84
CA ARG A 629 8.79 27.74 3.56
C ARG A 629 7.68 28.00 2.55
N GLN A 630 6.97 29.13 2.68
CA GLN A 630 5.96 29.55 1.72
C GLN A 630 6.50 29.52 0.30
N ILE A 631 7.64 30.14 0.04
CA ILE A 631 8.23 30.21 -1.32
C ILE A 631 8.56 28.81 -1.83
N GLY A 632 9.20 27.95 -1.03
CA GLY A 632 9.49 26.58 -1.39
C GLY A 632 8.22 25.80 -1.77
N LEU A 633 7.15 25.93 -0.98
CA LEU A 633 5.87 25.27 -1.23
C LEU A 633 5.15 25.80 -2.48
N LEU A 634 5.19 27.12 -2.75
CA LEU A 634 4.59 27.70 -3.95
C LEU A 634 5.26 27.19 -5.23
N VAL A 635 6.59 27.10 -5.23
CA VAL A 635 7.36 26.55 -6.36
C VAL A 635 7.02 25.05 -6.54
N LEU A 636 6.97 24.28 -5.46
CA LEU A 636 6.59 22.87 -5.48
C LEU A 636 5.20 22.68 -6.08
N LEU A 637 4.19 23.42 -5.60
CA LEU A 637 2.81 23.36 -6.09
C LEU A 637 2.75 23.64 -7.59
N ALA A 638 3.45 24.68 -8.07
CA ALA A 638 3.49 25.00 -9.48
C ALA A 638 4.05 23.84 -10.32
N GLN A 639 5.14 23.18 -9.88
CA GLN A 639 5.80 22.10 -10.64
C GLN A 639 5.12 20.73 -10.52
N ILE A 640 4.19 20.53 -9.57
CA ILE A 640 3.29 19.38 -9.64
C ILE A 640 2.07 19.60 -10.54
N GLY A 641 1.86 20.84 -11.04
CA GLY A 641 0.71 21.22 -11.87
C GLY A 641 -0.53 21.63 -11.08
N CYS A 642 -0.35 22.12 -9.85
CA CYS A 642 -1.40 22.74 -9.04
C CYS A 642 -1.39 24.26 -9.19
N TYR A 643 -2.54 24.91 -9.01
CA TYR A 643 -2.60 26.35 -8.79
C TYR A 643 -2.00 26.71 -7.42
N ILE A 644 -1.61 27.96 -7.24
CA ILE A 644 -0.89 28.41 -6.05
C ILE A 644 -1.62 29.53 -5.34
N PRO A 645 -1.54 29.65 -4.00
CA PRO A 645 -2.10 30.72 -3.22
C PRO A 645 -1.34 32.04 -3.45
N ALA A 646 -1.68 32.74 -4.52
CA ALA A 646 -1.13 34.05 -4.89
C ALA A 646 -2.10 34.74 -5.83
N ASP A 647 -1.91 36.08 -6.06
CA ASP A 647 -2.68 36.82 -7.07
C ASP A 647 -2.11 36.55 -8.47
N LYS A 648 -0.80 36.57 -8.59
CA LYS A 648 -0.06 36.27 -9.83
C LYS A 648 1.27 35.59 -9.52
N ALA A 649 1.70 34.73 -10.41
CA ALA A 649 3.02 34.15 -10.31
C ALA A 649 3.62 33.80 -11.68
N LYS A 650 4.90 34.13 -11.85
CA LYS A 650 5.75 33.67 -12.96
C LYS A 650 6.93 32.93 -12.36
N ILE A 651 7.03 31.65 -12.67
CA ILE A 651 8.01 30.77 -12.04
C ILE A 651 8.94 30.21 -13.09
N GLY A 652 10.22 30.65 -13.04
CA GLY A 652 11.30 30.01 -13.76
C GLY A 652 11.58 28.64 -13.17
N MET A 653 11.60 27.62 -14.03
CA MET A 653 11.76 26.22 -13.64
C MET A 653 12.88 26.02 -12.62
N VAL A 654 12.60 25.23 -11.58
CA VAL A 654 13.53 24.87 -10.50
C VAL A 654 13.86 23.38 -10.62
N ASP A 655 15.13 23.04 -10.60
CA ASP A 655 15.60 21.66 -10.69
C ASP A 655 15.82 21.01 -9.32
N ARG A 656 16.09 21.82 -8.29
CA ARG A 656 16.32 21.36 -6.92
C ARG A 656 15.84 22.39 -5.91
N ILE A 657 15.22 21.93 -4.85
CA ILE A 657 14.94 22.75 -3.66
C ILE A 657 15.80 22.26 -2.51
N PHE A 658 16.58 23.18 -1.95
CA PHE A 658 17.33 22.97 -0.73
C PHE A 658 16.82 23.87 0.38
N THR A 659 16.61 23.28 1.54
CA THR A 659 16.21 24.06 2.73
C THR A 659 17.11 23.76 3.91
N ARG A 660 17.51 24.80 4.59
CA ARG A 660 18.09 24.75 5.92
C ARG A 660 17.26 25.67 6.82
N VAL A 661 16.27 25.13 7.51
CA VAL A 661 15.29 25.90 8.32
C VAL A 661 15.23 25.28 9.71
N GLY A 662 15.58 26.08 10.72
CA GLY A 662 15.49 25.73 12.14
C GLY A 662 16.62 24.81 12.64
N ALA A 663 16.85 24.79 13.95
CA ALA A 663 17.73 23.82 14.60
C ALA A 663 16.95 22.52 14.82
N SER A 664 17.23 21.48 14.05
CA SER A 664 16.77 20.14 14.40
C SER A 664 17.75 19.54 15.39
N ASP A 665 17.39 19.56 16.67
CA ASP A 665 18.11 18.80 17.70
C ASP A 665 17.94 17.30 17.42
N ASN A 666 18.93 16.70 16.76
CA ASN A 666 18.98 15.25 16.61
C ASN A 666 19.59 14.61 17.87
N LEU A 667 18.96 14.85 19.03
CA LEU A 667 19.38 14.31 20.33
C LEU A 667 19.48 12.78 20.31
N ALA A 668 18.68 12.11 19.49
CA ALA A 668 18.70 10.65 19.37
C ALA A 668 19.94 10.11 18.60
N GLY A 669 20.62 10.96 17.82
CA GLY A 669 21.81 10.59 17.06
C GLY A 669 23.13 10.91 17.74
N GLY A 670 23.10 11.71 18.82
CA GLY A 670 24.32 12.16 19.52
C GLY A 670 25.22 13.08 18.68
N GLU A 671 24.71 13.63 17.58
CA GLU A 671 25.44 14.53 16.70
C GLU A 671 25.29 15.98 17.18
N SER A 672 26.39 16.75 17.11
CA SER A 672 26.35 18.17 17.40
C SER A 672 25.46 18.89 16.37
N THR A 673 24.56 19.78 16.84
CA THR A 673 23.72 20.62 15.97
C THR A 673 24.56 21.39 14.93
N PHE A 674 25.74 21.83 15.32
CA PHE A 674 26.69 22.49 14.42
C PHE A 674 27.21 21.55 13.32
N LEU A 675 27.53 20.28 13.65
CA LEU A 675 27.98 19.32 12.62
C LEU A 675 26.87 18.99 11.63
N VAL A 676 25.64 18.83 12.09
CA VAL A 676 24.46 18.61 11.23
C VAL A 676 24.30 19.81 10.30
N GLU A 677 24.34 21.02 10.82
CA GLU A 677 24.25 22.27 10.05
C GLU A 677 25.33 22.36 8.97
N MET A 678 26.58 22.03 9.31
CA MET A 678 27.68 22.05 8.34
C MET A 678 27.53 20.98 7.26
N ASN A 679 27.04 19.79 7.61
CA ASN A 679 26.80 18.72 6.64
C ASN A 679 25.65 19.09 5.67
N GLU A 680 24.55 19.65 6.15
CA GLU A 680 23.46 20.15 5.32
C GLU A 680 23.95 21.27 4.38
N THR A 681 24.72 22.23 4.91
CA THR A 681 25.31 23.31 4.13
C THR A 681 26.28 22.77 3.06
N ALA A 682 27.13 21.81 3.39
CA ALA A 682 28.04 21.18 2.44
C ALA A 682 27.28 20.43 1.34
N ASN A 683 26.18 19.75 1.68
CA ASN A 683 25.30 19.11 0.69
C ASN A 683 24.74 20.13 -0.30
N ILE A 684 24.27 21.27 0.17
CA ILE A 684 23.77 22.37 -0.68
C ILE A 684 24.87 22.85 -1.62
N LEU A 685 26.06 23.18 -1.08
CA LEU A 685 27.18 23.74 -1.87
C LEU A 685 27.70 22.77 -2.94
N ASN A 686 27.65 21.47 -2.68
CA ASN A 686 28.13 20.45 -3.61
C ASN A 686 27.11 20.10 -4.70
N ASN A 687 25.83 20.32 -4.47
CA ASN A 687 24.76 19.84 -5.36
C ASN A 687 23.93 20.97 -5.99
N ALA A 688 24.07 22.22 -5.56
CA ALA A 688 23.33 23.34 -6.14
C ALA A 688 23.72 23.60 -7.60
N THR A 689 22.73 23.99 -8.39
CA THR A 689 22.86 24.42 -9.79
C THR A 689 22.33 25.82 -9.95
N GLN A 690 22.52 26.44 -11.11
CA GLN A 690 21.97 27.77 -11.42
C GLN A 690 20.42 27.80 -11.36
N ARG A 691 19.75 26.64 -11.54
CA ARG A 691 18.29 26.52 -11.47
C ARG A 691 17.76 26.16 -10.09
N SER A 692 18.64 25.94 -9.13
CA SER A 692 18.23 25.58 -7.76
C SER A 692 17.61 26.75 -7.03
N LEU A 693 16.73 26.42 -6.08
CA LEU A 693 16.17 27.32 -5.07
C LEU A 693 16.73 26.92 -3.70
N ILE A 694 17.44 27.84 -3.06
CA ILE A 694 18.09 27.62 -1.76
C ILE A 694 17.39 28.49 -0.72
N LEU A 695 16.93 27.90 0.38
CA LEU A 695 16.23 28.53 1.48
C LEU A 695 17.02 28.33 2.77
N LEU A 696 17.72 29.35 3.23
CA LEU A 696 18.60 29.29 4.39
C LEU A 696 18.02 30.12 5.55
N ASP A 697 17.93 29.52 6.72
CA ASP A 697 17.44 30.17 7.93
C ASP A 697 18.45 30.04 9.05
N GLU A 698 18.96 31.19 9.48
CA GLU A 698 19.77 31.36 10.68
C GLU A 698 21.05 30.49 10.74
N ILE A 699 21.82 30.47 9.67
CA ILE A 699 23.11 29.76 9.59
C ILE A 699 24.11 30.37 10.60
N GLY A 700 24.86 29.51 11.29
CA GLY A 700 25.90 29.90 12.26
C GLY A 700 25.44 30.00 13.71
N ARG A 701 24.21 29.57 14.03
CA ARG A 701 23.71 29.57 15.43
C ARG A 701 24.35 28.54 16.34
N GLY A 702 24.90 27.47 15.79
CA GLY A 702 25.49 26.35 16.54
C GLY A 702 26.89 26.62 17.11
N THR A 703 27.41 27.86 16.95
CA THR A 703 28.77 28.22 17.36
C THR A 703 28.85 29.62 17.99
N SER A 704 30.07 30.14 18.25
CA SER A 704 30.21 31.49 18.74
C SER A 704 29.75 32.55 17.73
N THR A 705 29.30 33.73 18.20
CA THR A 705 28.73 34.78 17.35
C THR A 705 29.66 35.17 16.19
N TYR A 706 30.96 35.33 16.45
CA TYR A 706 31.92 35.73 15.43
C TYR A 706 32.23 34.61 14.44
N ASP A 707 32.30 33.37 14.89
CA ASP A 707 32.50 32.21 14.02
C ASP A 707 31.27 31.98 13.15
N GLY A 708 30.06 32.12 13.72
CA GLY A 708 28.80 32.03 13.00
C GLY A 708 28.67 33.09 11.90
N LEU A 709 29.01 34.35 12.22
CA LEU A 709 29.05 35.45 11.27
C LEU A 709 30.05 35.16 10.12
N ALA A 710 31.25 34.70 10.47
CA ALA A 710 32.29 34.40 9.47
C ALA A 710 31.85 33.27 8.50
N ILE A 711 31.18 32.23 9.03
CA ILE A 711 30.63 31.14 8.22
C ILE A 711 29.50 31.62 7.31
N ALA A 712 28.54 32.39 7.85
CA ALA A 712 27.44 32.93 7.08
C ALA A 712 27.94 33.85 5.95
N TRP A 713 28.90 34.70 6.24
CA TRP A 713 29.54 35.58 5.26
C TRP A 713 30.25 34.80 4.14
N ALA A 714 31.11 33.84 4.51
CA ALA A 714 31.82 32.99 3.56
C ALA A 714 30.86 32.21 2.65
N LEU A 715 29.73 31.73 3.22
CA LEU A 715 28.71 31.03 2.47
C LEU A 715 28.05 31.93 1.40
N ILE A 716 27.71 33.15 1.76
CA ILE A 716 27.09 34.11 0.83
C ILE A 716 28.09 34.49 -0.28
N GLU A 717 29.36 34.79 0.07
CA GLU A 717 30.39 35.08 -0.92
C GLU A 717 30.63 33.90 -1.87
N TYR A 718 30.63 32.68 -1.35
CA TYR A 718 30.78 31.47 -2.16
C TYR A 718 29.62 31.29 -3.14
N LEU A 719 28.36 31.41 -2.67
CA LEU A 719 27.18 31.28 -3.51
C LEU A 719 27.08 32.39 -4.56
N HIS A 720 27.50 33.63 -4.23
CA HIS A 720 27.51 34.76 -5.14
C HIS A 720 28.67 34.69 -6.15
N GLY A 721 29.85 34.24 -5.73
CA GLY A 721 31.06 34.27 -6.53
C GLY A 721 31.14 33.22 -7.64
N LYS A 722 30.36 32.15 -7.59
CA LYS A 722 30.34 31.07 -8.57
C LYS A 722 29.24 31.25 -9.61
N THR A 723 29.55 31.90 -10.73
CA THR A 723 28.63 32.17 -11.84
C THR A 723 27.97 30.93 -12.43
N GLU A 724 28.64 29.75 -12.45
CA GLU A 724 28.07 28.49 -12.93
C GLU A 724 27.11 27.84 -11.95
N GLN A 725 27.11 28.25 -10.70
CA GLN A 725 26.25 27.74 -9.59
C GLN A 725 25.46 28.85 -8.90
N ALA A 726 25.27 29.99 -9.58
CA ALA A 726 24.54 31.15 -9.08
C ALA A 726 23.08 30.83 -8.86
N ALA A 727 22.75 30.09 -7.78
CA ALA A 727 21.41 29.67 -7.43
C ALA A 727 20.60 30.81 -6.79
N ARG A 728 19.28 30.79 -7.02
CA ARG A 728 18.34 31.71 -6.35
C ARG A 728 18.32 31.38 -4.88
N THR A 729 18.73 32.34 -4.03
CA THR A 729 18.92 32.10 -2.59
C THR A 729 18.13 33.10 -1.74
N LEU A 730 17.29 32.63 -0.85
CA LEU A 730 16.71 33.42 0.22
C LEU A 730 17.44 33.06 1.52
N PHE A 731 18.02 34.07 2.16
CA PHE A 731 18.83 33.90 3.36
C PHE A 731 18.26 34.74 4.51
N ALA A 732 17.61 34.08 5.44
CA ALA A 732 17.15 34.72 6.67
C ALA A 732 18.26 34.70 7.73
N THR A 733 18.56 35.85 8.30
CA THR A 733 19.67 36.00 9.26
C THR A 733 19.37 37.03 10.33
N HIS A 734 20.06 36.92 11.47
CA HIS A 734 20.12 37.93 12.52
C HIS A 734 21.40 38.77 12.43
N TYR A 735 22.33 38.42 11.58
CA TYR A 735 23.56 39.17 11.37
C TYR A 735 23.25 40.37 10.47
N HIS A 736 23.18 41.57 11.06
CA HIS A 736 22.91 42.82 10.32
C HIS A 736 24.18 43.33 9.63
N GLU A 737 25.32 42.76 9.93
CA GLU A 737 26.63 43.10 9.39
C GLU A 737 26.87 42.50 7.99
N ILE A 738 26.12 41.46 7.60
CA ILE A 738 26.14 40.87 6.28
C ILE A 738 25.36 41.74 5.31
#